data_4ba7f6cd1812736f40199b0837ef4f97
#
_entry.id   4ba7f6cd1812736f40199b0837ef4f97
#
_cell.length_a   1.000
_cell.length_b   1.000
_cell.length_c   1.000
_cell.angle_alpha   90.00
_cell.angle_beta   90.00
_cell.angle_gamma   90.00
#
_symmetry.space_group_name_H-M   'P 1'
#
loop_
_entity.id
_entity.type
_entity.pdbx_description
1 polymer ?
#
loop_
_entity_poly.entity_id
_entity_poly.type
_entity_poly.pdbx_seq_one_letter_code
_entity_poly.pdbx_strand_id
1 'polypeptide(L)'
;MQVRLCALLLAAVTTAALAGDKPQFGAWGFDAGGMDAKTRPGDDFFRYANGAWLDRTKIPLDKPGWSLRLAMTDRTETRLHDLMEEAAKKNETQDIEGKVGAFYKAFMDEARIESLGAKPIAPELDAVRAAKTRDDLAGVMGKATVDFDNAIFNISTDIDLKDPKHYAVYFSQGGLGLPDRDYYLQPQFAVQKTAYQSYVAKILRLIGWPDADARAKDIIGFETKLADASWTRAQDRDVQATYNPVQVSDLPKLAPGFDWSAFLQTASLGGQARVIVAEKSAFPKLAAVYAATPLETLKAWEAFHVADAAAPYLSRAFTAAWFDLHDRTLAGQQMEETRWKRAVHRVAGGDCGAAPGDCFGTLDWAVGQLYTAKYFPPSAKAKIEDLVAHLKAAYRARLEENDWMSPATKAEAVKKLDTYNIKVGYPDHPRDYSKVAIAGDDLVGDVRSAAAADWAFYVGRLNGPVDRSDWTMTPQTNDAYNGSLRDIVFPAGILQPPVFDPNADPAVNYGAIGGIIGHEMTHGFDDQGRKIDAGGALRDWWQPEDAKKFEARAAKLGAQYSGFSPLPGVHVNGALTMGENIADLGGLTLALDAYHLSLNGKPAPMLGGFSGDQRVFLGWGQAWRGKFSDDFVRRQVVSDPHSPRQFRVNGVVRNIDAWYGAFHVAPDEHLYLAPKDRVKIW
;
A
#
# COMPACT_ATOMS: atom_id res chain seq x y z
N MET A 1 75.47 -25.42 28.37
CA MET A 1 74.39 -26.38 28.08
C MET A 1 73.11 -25.81 28.63
N GLN A 2 72.37 -25.11 27.78
CA GLN A 2 71.09 -24.42 28.15
C GLN A 2 69.92 -25.26 27.58
N VAL A 3 69.12 -25.78 28.49
CA VAL A 3 67.86 -26.48 28.15
C VAL A 3 66.79 -25.45 28.03
N ARG A 4 66.16 -25.32 26.81
CA ARG A 4 65.01 -24.50 26.58
C ARG A 4 63.73 -25.32 26.87
N LEU A 5 62.93 -24.87 27.85
CA LEU A 5 61.59 -25.35 28.13
C LEU A 5 60.65 -24.69 27.13
N CYS A 6 60.01 -25.51 26.25
CA CYS A 6 58.87 -25.08 25.46
C CYS A 6 57.58 -25.26 26.29
N ALA A 7 56.97 -24.14 26.67
CA ALA A 7 55.62 -24.17 27.25
C ALA A 7 54.58 -24.22 26.12
N LEU A 8 53.83 -25.35 26.04
CA LEU A 8 52.62 -25.44 25.21
C LEU A 8 51.47 -24.68 25.90
N LEU A 9 51.07 -23.58 25.28
CA LEU A 9 49.78 -22.95 25.59
C LEU A 9 48.66 -23.78 24.91
N LEU A 10 47.90 -24.54 25.68
CA LEU A 10 46.59 -25.03 25.25
C LEU A 10 45.63 -23.86 25.25
N ALA A 11 45.27 -23.38 24.05
CA ALA A 11 44.13 -22.50 23.86
C ALA A 11 42.86 -23.33 24.08
N ALA A 12 42.18 -23.14 25.18
CA ALA A 12 40.83 -23.63 25.42
C ALA A 12 39.87 -22.84 24.51
N VAL A 13 39.51 -23.40 23.38
CA VAL A 13 38.37 -22.93 22.58
C VAL A 13 37.11 -23.26 23.36
N THR A 14 36.60 -22.30 24.11
CA THR A 14 35.27 -22.36 24.65
C THR A 14 34.30 -22.24 23.44
N THR A 15 33.77 -23.37 23.01
CA THR A 15 32.57 -23.41 22.18
C THR A 15 31.47 -22.79 23.00
N ALA A 16 31.22 -21.49 22.78
CA ALA A 16 29.96 -20.89 23.18
C ALA A 16 28.88 -21.67 22.41
N ALA A 17 28.16 -22.55 23.10
CA ALA A 17 26.94 -23.10 22.58
C ALA A 17 26.06 -21.90 22.24
N LEU A 18 25.79 -21.70 20.95
CA LEU A 18 24.75 -20.80 20.47
C LEU A 18 23.46 -21.30 21.13
N ALA A 19 23.07 -20.65 22.23
CA ALA A 19 21.70 -20.76 22.75
C ALA A 19 20.82 -20.39 21.55
N GLY A 20 20.02 -21.31 21.02
CA GLY A 20 19.12 -21.06 19.93
C GLY A 20 18.32 -19.81 20.27
N ASP A 21 18.33 -18.83 19.39
CA ASP A 21 17.62 -17.56 19.61
C ASP A 21 16.15 -17.88 19.91
N LYS A 22 15.65 -17.33 21.01
CA LYS A 22 14.26 -17.52 21.40
C LYS A 22 13.39 -16.69 20.48
N PRO A 23 12.12 -17.12 20.24
CA PRO A 23 11.15 -16.28 19.55
C PRO A 23 11.01 -14.93 20.24
N GLN A 24 10.78 -13.87 19.47
CA GLN A 24 10.59 -12.53 20.03
C GLN A 24 9.30 -12.41 20.87
N PHE A 25 8.29 -13.22 20.57
CA PHE A 25 7.00 -13.21 21.27
C PHE A 25 6.70 -14.57 21.91
N GLY A 26 6.39 -14.56 23.22
CA GLY A 26 6.01 -15.76 23.95
C GLY A 26 7.04 -16.89 23.85
N ALA A 27 6.61 -18.09 24.25
CA ALA A 27 7.48 -19.26 24.26
C ALA A 27 7.67 -19.93 22.88
N TRP A 28 6.77 -19.65 21.91
CA TRP A 28 6.72 -20.30 20.60
C TRP A 28 6.36 -19.33 19.46
N GLY A 29 6.58 -18.04 19.64
CA GLY A 29 6.37 -17.01 18.62
C GLY A 29 4.98 -16.38 18.62
N PHE A 30 4.19 -16.63 19.66
CA PHE A 30 2.80 -16.18 19.78
C PHE A 30 2.57 -15.50 21.14
N ASP A 31 1.85 -14.37 21.16
CA ASP A 31 1.47 -13.66 22.40
C ASP A 31 0.18 -14.26 22.99
N ALA A 32 0.31 -15.36 23.72
CA ALA A 32 -0.82 -15.96 24.43
C ALA A 32 -1.45 -15.03 25.47
N GLY A 33 -0.69 -14.10 26.06
CA GLY A 33 -1.20 -13.09 26.99
C GLY A 33 -2.06 -12.02 26.33
N GLY A 34 -2.09 -11.96 25.00
CA GLY A 34 -2.96 -11.08 24.23
C GLY A 34 -4.36 -11.65 23.96
N MET A 35 -4.57 -12.94 24.20
CA MET A 35 -5.85 -13.63 23.96
C MET A 35 -6.92 -13.25 25.00
N ASP A 36 -8.17 -13.40 24.59
CA ASP A 36 -9.33 -13.39 25.52
C ASP A 36 -9.96 -14.79 25.56
N ALA A 37 -9.48 -15.62 26.47
CA ALA A 37 -9.97 -17.00 26.66
C ALA A 37 -11.43 -17.09 27.13
N LYS A 38 -12.09 -15.97 27.49
CA LYS A 38 -13.49 -15.92 27.85
C LYS A 38 -14.41 -15.83 26.65
N THR A 39 -13.92 -15.27 25.54
CA THR A 39 -14.64 -15.22 24.28
C THR A 39 -14.59 -16.59 23.61
N ARG A 40 -15.74 -17.15 23.20
CA ARG A 40 -15.75 -18.41 22.43
C ARG A 40 -15.20 -18.13 21.04
N PRO A 41 -14.33 -19.00 20.49
CA PRO A 41 -13.77 -18.83 19.14
C PRO A 41 -14.82 -18.62 18.05
N GLY A 42 -15.94 -19.30 18.13
CA GLY A 42 -17.02 -19.22 17.16
C GLY A 42 -17.94 -18.01 17.33
N ASP A 43 -17.83 -17.24 18.41
CA ASP A 43 -18.56 -15.98 18.57
C ASP A 43 -17.78 -14.80 17.97
N ASP A 44 -16.48 -14.71 18.24
CA ASP A 44 -15.57 -13.68 17.73
C ASP A 44 -14.12 -14.18 17.78
N PHE A 45 -13.63 -14.71 16.69
CA PHE A 45 -12.27 -15.27 16.63
C PHE A 45 -11.18 -14.20 16.71
N PHE A 46 -11.44 -13.00 16.14
CA PHE A 46 -10.53 -11.88 16.26
C PHE A 46 -10.35 -11.47 17.73
N ARG A 47 -11.45 -11.37 18.48
CA ARG A 47 -11.39 -11.07 19.90
C ARG A 47 -10.77 -12.22 20.70
N TYR A 48 -11.12 -13.48 20.41
CA TYR A 48 -10.50 -14.64 21.05
C TYR A 48 -8.97 -14.59 20.96
N ALA A 49 -8.43 -14.30 19.77
CA ALA A 49 -6.98 -14.23 19.54
C ALA A 49 -6.33 -12.96 20.10
N ASN A 50 -7.08 -11.85 20.31
CA ASN A 50 -6.51 -10.52 20.55
C ASN A 50 -7.17 -9.72 21.68
N GLY A 51 -8.25 -10.21 22.31
CA GLY A 51 -9.14 -9.41 23.14
C GLY A 51 -8.45 -8.77 24.34
N ALA A 52 -7.62 -9.51 25.08
CA ALA A 52 -6.89 -8.95 26.22
C ALA A 52 -5.86 -7.88 25.76
N TRP A 53 -5.28 -8.03 24.57
CA TRP A 53 -4.44 -6.98 23.97
C TRP A 53 -5.27 -5.74 23.59
N LEU A 54 -6.43 -5.92 22.94
CA LEU A 54 -7.34 -4.82 22.56
C LEU A 54 -7.80 -4.00 23.77
N ASP A 55 -8.13 -4.69 24.89
CA ASP A 55 -8.65 -4.06 26.11
C ASP A 55 -7.57 -3.21 26.82
N ARG A 56 -6.32 -3.70 26.88
CA ARG A 56 -5.22 -2.98 27.55
C ARG A 56 -4.52 -1.94 26.67
N THR A 57 -4.66 -2.06 25.33
CA THR A 57 -3.91 -1.22 24.39
C THR A 57 -4.61 0.12 24.20
N LYS A 58 -3.82 1.19 24.36
CA LYS A 58 -4.22 2.56 23.99
C LYS A 58 -3.60 2.88 22.64
N ILE A 59 -4.35 3.57 21.80
CA ILE A 59 -3.83 4.16 20.58
C ILE A 59 -2.86 5.30 20.98
N PRO A 60 -1.60 5.32 20.50
CA PRO A 60 -0.71 6.46 20.70
C PRO A 60 -1.34 7.74 20.13
N LEU A 61 -1.09 8.88 20.80
CA LEU A 61 -1.71 10.15 20.39
C LEU A 61 -1.24 10.62 19.00
N ASP A 62 -0.05 10.21 18.62
CA ASP A 62 0.60 10.53 17.33
C ASP A 62 0.32 9.48 16.23
N LYS A 63 -0.67 8.62 16.41
CA LYS A 63 -1.07 7.61 15.42
C LYS A 63 -2.60 7.53 15.29
N PRO A 64 -3.14 7.22 14.10
CA PRO A 64 -4.58 7.03 13.91
C PRO A 64 -5.08 5.69 14.45
N GLY A 65 -4.18 4.80 14.81
CA GLY A 65 -4.43 3.47 15.34
C GLY A 65 -3.17 2.87 15.94
N TRP A 66 -3.32 1.65 16.49
CA TRP A 66 -2.18 0.85 16.88
C TRP A 66 -2.40 -0.60 16.48
N SER A 67 -1.40 -1.20 15.88
CA SER A 67 -1.48 -2.56 15.36
C SER A 67 -0.13 -3.26 15.43
N LEU A 68 -0.13 -4.56 15.18
CA LEU A 68 1.10 -5.32 15.06
C LEU A 68 1.99 -4.76 13.93
N ARG A 69 1.40 -4.43 12.78
CA ARG A 69 2.13 -3.79 11.65
C ARG A 69 2.69 -2.43 12.02
N LEU A 70 1.89 -1.56 12.66
CA LEU A 70 2.36 -0.24 13.10
C LEU A 70 3.50 -0.34 14.11
N ALA A 71 3.51 -1.36 14.99
CA ALA A 71 4.63 -1.60 15.89
C ALA A 71 5.90 -2.08 15.15
N MET A 72 5.74 -2.79 14.04
CA MET A 72 6.87 -3.14 13.14
C MET A 72 7.37 -1.92 12.38
N THR A 73 6.47 -1.09 11.88
CA THR A 73 6.79 0.18 11.21
C THR A 73 7.55 1.11 12.13
N ASP A 74 7.09 1.32 13.37
CA ASP A 74 7.77 2.17 14.38
C ASP A 74 9.21 1.69 14.67
N ARG A 75 9.44 0.38 14.69
CA ARG A 75 10.79 -0.19 14.78
C ARG A 75 11.63 0.06 13.53
N THR A 76 11.03 -0.06 12.35
CA THR A 76 11.70 0.26 11.09
C THR A 76 12.03 1.74 11.02
N GLU A 77 11.10 2.63 11.39
CA GLU A 77 11.32 4.08 11.51
C GLU A 77 12.51 4.41 12.41
N THR A 78 12.62 3.73 13.57
CA THR A 78 13.76 3.91 14.48
C THR A 78 15.09 3.52 13.81
N ARG A 79 15.13 2.40 13.09
CA ARG A 79 16.33 1.96 12.35
C ARG A 79 16.68 2.92 11.20
N LEU A 80 15.67 3.43 10.50
CA LEU A 80 15.84 4.41 9.44
C LEU A 80 16.34 5.75 9.99
N HIS A 81 15.82 6.18 11.14
CA HIS A 81 16.32 7.35 11.85
C HIS A 81 17.81 7.22 12.19
N ASP A 82 18.23 6.08 12.77
CA ASP A 82 19.64 5.81 13.08
C ASP A 82 20.52 5.87 11.81
N LEU A 83 20.04 5.33 10.68
CA LEU A 83 20.73 5.41 9.39
C LEU A 83 20.86 6.85 8.89
N MET A 84 19.79 7.65 8.99
CA MET A 84 19.79 9.04 8.56
C MET A 84 20.68 9.93 9.44
N GLU A 85 20.67 9.72 10.76
CA GLU A 85 21.59 10.39 11.69
C GLU A 85 23.06 10.03 11.42
N GLU A 86 23.32 8.79 11.02
CA GLU A 86 24.66 8.35 10.63
C GLU A 86 25.10 8.99 9.30
N ALA A 87 24.20 8.97 8.30
CA ALA A 87 24.40 9.60 7.00
C ALA A 87 24.56 11.12 7.09
N ALA A 88 23.84 11.77 8.01
CA ALA A 88 23.92 13.22 8.24
C ALA A 88 25.30 13.70 8.76
N LYS A 89 26.15 12.80 9.24
CA LYS A 89 27.53 13.15 9.63
C LYS A 89 28.46 13.33 8.44
N LYS A 90 28.07 12.83 7.25
CA LYS A 90 28.80 13.08 6.00
C LYS A 90 28.57 14.49 5.49
N ASN A 91 29.58 15.08 4.88
CA ASN A 91 29.51 16.44 4.31
C ASN A 91 29.55 16.45 2.77
N GLU A 92 29.35 15.31 2.14
CA GLU A 92 29.37 15.13 0.68
C GLU A 92 28.05 14.54 0.21
N THR A 93 27.63 14.87 -1.04
CA THR A 93 26.36 14.44 -1.65
C THR A 93 26.59 13.62 -2.92
N GLN A 94 27.77 13.02 -3.05
CA GLN A 94 28.13 12.27 -4.26
C GLN A 94 27.55 10.85 -4.26
N ASP A 95 27.53 10.20 -3.10
CA ASP A 95 26.96 8.87 -2.91
C ASP A 95 25.52 8.93 -2.34
N ILE A 96 24.84 7.79 -2.31
CA ILE A 96 23.46 7.69 -1.82
C ILE A 96 23.36 8.04 -0.34
N GLU A 97 24.35 7.66 0.48
CA GLU A 97 24.34 7.94 1.91
C GLU A 97 24.48 9.45 2.17
N GLY A 98 25.39 10.12 1.47
CA GLY A 98 25.55 11.56 1.57
C GLY A 98 24.30 12.34 1.11
N LYS A 99 23.63 11.89 0.02
CA LYS A 99 22.36 12.47 -0.44
C LYS A 99 21.26 12.34 0.61
N VAL A 100 21.09 11.15 1.19
CA VAL A 100 20.11 10.89 2.26
C VAL A 100 20.39 11.77 3.48
N GLY A 101 21.68 11.85 3.91
CA GLY A 101 22.09 12.67 5.04
C GLY A 101 21.89 14.17 4.80
N ALA A 102 22.16 14.67 3.59
CA ALA A 102 21.96 16.07 3.23
C ALA A 102 20.48 16.47 3.23
N PHE A 103 19.62 15.64 2.62
CA PHE A 103 18.18 15.87 2.62
C PHE A 103 17.59 15.83 4.05
N TYR A 104 17.99 14.84 4.86
CA TYR A 104 17.56 14.75 6.24
C TYR A 104 17.95 16.00 7.05
N LYS A 105 19.19 16.47 6.92
CA LYS A 105 19.63 17.74 7.57
C LYS A 105 18.81 18.93 7.13
N ALA A 106 18.54 19.06 5.82
CA ALA A 106 17.71 20.15 5.30
C ALA A 106 16.29 20.11 5.88
N PHE A 107 15.69 18.91 6.01
CA PHE A 107 14.38 18.76 6.64
C PHE A 107 14.40 19.11 8.13
N MET A 108 15.49 18.80 8.84
CA MET A 108 15.63 19.09 10.28
C MET A 108 15.97 20.56 10.58
N ASP A 109 16.34 21.37 9.60
CA ASP A 109 16.65 22.81 9.77
C ASP A 109 15.37 23.66 9.82
N GLU A 110 14.66 23.59 10.94
CA GLU A 110 13.44 24.35 11.16
C GLU A 110 13.63 25.87 11.03
N ALA A 111 14.76 26.39 11.51
CA ALA A 111 15.02 27.83 11.48
C ALA A 111 15.06 28.37 10.05
N ARG A 112 15.74 27.63 9.16
CA ARG A 112 15.79 27.98 7.73
C ARG A 112 14.41 27.88 7.09
N ILE A 113 13.70 26.77 7.28
CA ILE A 113 12.37 26.53 6.72
C ILE A 113 11.39 27.65 7.16
N GLU A 114 11.38 28.01 8.46
CA GLU A 114 10.56 29.12 8.95
C GLU A 114 10.90 30.45 8.28
N SER A 115 12.19 30.72 8.07
CA SER A 115 12.63 31.97 7.42
C SER A 115 12.20 32.10 5.96
N LEU A 116 12.01 30.97 5.28
CA LEU A 116 11.62 30.92 3.87
C LEU A 116 10.10 31.04 3.67
N GLY A 117 9.28 30.53 4.60
CA GLY A 117 7.81 30.51 4.48
C GLY A 117 7.34 29.84 3.20
N ALA A 118 6.57 30.55 2.37
CA ALA A 118 6.09 30.06 1.07
C ALA A 118 7.05 30.30 -0.11
N LYS A 119 8.19 30.98 0.11
CA LYS A 119 9.12 31.33 -0.99
C LYS A 119 9.59 30.14 -1.82
N PRO A 120 9.84 28.95 -1.26
CA PRO A 120 10.30 27.81 -2.03
C PRO A 120 9.37 27.36 -3.16
N ILE A 121 8.05 27.64 -3.07
CA ILE A 121 7.06 27.30 -4.10
C ILE A 121 6.65 28.52 -4.95
N ALA A 122 7.35 29.65 -4.82
CA ALA A 122 7.02 30.85 -5.59
C ALA A 122 7.09 30.64 -7.12
N PRO A 123 8.03 29.86 -7.67
CA PRO A 123 8.09 29.62 -9.12
C PRO A 123 6.80 28.98 -9.68
N GLU A 124 6.24 27.99 -8.99
CA GLU A 124 5.00 27.29 -9.38
C GLU A 124 3.80 28.26 -9.26
N LEU A 125 3.71 28.95 -8.12
CA LEU A 125 2.64 29.94 -7.91
C LEU A 125 2.67 31.07 -8.94
N ASP A 126 3.85 31.52 -9.36
CA ASP A 126 4.01 32.55 -10.39
C ASP A 126 3.64 32.03 -11.78
N ALA A 127 3.95 30.75 -12.08
CA ALA A 127 3.49 30.10 -13.31
C ALA A 127 1.94 30.04 -13.36
N VAL A 128 1.30 29.65 -12.27
CA VAL A 128 -0.17 29.66 -12.14
C VAL A 128 -0.74 31.08 -12.32
N ARG A 129 -0.14 32.09 -11.68
CA ARG A 129 -0.57 33.51 -11.82
C ARG A 129 -0.43 34.00 -13.24
N ALA A 130 0.63 33.63 -13.94
CA ALA A 130 0.95 34.04 -15.30
C ALA A 130 0.02 33.45 -16.37
N ALA A 131 -0.63 32.32 -16.09
CA ALA A 131 -1.57 31.66 -17.01
C ALA A 131 -2.73 32.61 -17.37
N LYS A 132 -2.93 32.87 -18.68
CA LYS A 132 -3.96 33.76 -19.22
C LYS A 132 -5.14 33.01 -19.82
N THR A 133 -4.93 31.75 -20.13
CA THR A 133 -5.92 30.87 -20.75
C THR A 133 -6.00 29.54 -19.99
N ARG A 134 -7.03 28.75 -20.28
CA ARG A 134 -7.11 27.36 -19.78
C ARG A 134 -6.04 26.47 -20.39
N ASP A 135 -5.61 26.77 -21.60
CA ASP A 135 -4.57 26.01 -22.30
C ASP A 135 -3.20 26.24 -21.62
N ASP A 136 -2.90 27.50 -21.24
CA ASP A 136 -1.71 27.79 -20.41
C ASP A 136 -1.73 26.98 -19.11
N LEU A 137 -2.91 26.92 -18.47
CA LEU A 137 -3.06 26.21 -17.19
C LEU A 137 -2.96 24.69 -17.36
N ALA A 138 -3.44 24.12 -18.47
CA ALA A 138 -3.22 22.71 -18.78
C ALA A 138 -1.72 22.39 -18.89
N GLY A 139 -0.92 23.31 -19.47
CA GLY A 139 0.53 23.19 -19.47
C GLY A 139 1.16 23.25 -18.07
N VAL A 140 0.63 24.11 -17.18
CA VAL A 140 1.06 24.16 -15.76
C VAL A 140 0.76 22.83 -15.06
N MET A 141 -0.44 22.26 -15.23
CA MET A 141 -0.83 20.95 -14.67
C MET A 141 0.07 19.81 -15.16
N GLY A 142 0.46 19.82 -16.46
CA GLY A 142 1.38 18.83 -16.98
C GLY A 142 2.78 18.93 -16.36
N LYS A 143 3.24 20.14 -16.05
CA LYS A 143 4.50 20.37 -15.33
C LYS A 143 4.37 19.96 -13.86
N ALA A 144 3.24 20.25 -13.21
CA ALA A 144 2.97 19.87 -11.85
C ALA A 144 3.03 18.33 -11.66
N THR A 145 2.56 17.55 -12.65
CA THR A 145 2.70 16.08 -12.65
C THR A 145 4.16 15.62 -12.48
N VAL A 146 5.12 16.39 -12.98
CA VAL A 146 6.57 16.07 -12.83
C VAL A 146 7.08 16.45 -11.44
N ASP A 147 6.55 17.52 -10.86
CA ASP A 147 7.06 18.11 -9.61
C ASP A 147 6.24 17.70 -8.38
N PHE A 148 4.89 17.80 -8.43
CA PHE A 148 3.99 17.59 -7.29
C PHE A 148 2.71 16.79 -7.61
N ASP A 149 2.55 16.30 -8.82
CA ASP A 149 1.45 15.43 -9.29
C ASP A 149 0.04 16.00 -9.07
N ASN A 150 -0.18 17.27 -9.41
CA ASN A 150 -1.48 17.95 -9.25
C ASN A 150 -2.15 18.24 -10.59
N ALA A 151 -3.17 17.45 -10.95
CA ALA A 151 -3.97 17.66 -12.15
C ALA A 151 -5.39 17.07 -11.97
N ILE A 152 -6.31 17.48 -12.86
CA ILE A 152 -7.64 16.86 -12.94
C ILE A 152 -7.62 15.47 -13.62
N PHE A 153 -6.52 15.13 -14.29
CA PHE A 153 -6.23 13.82 -14.85
C PHE A 153 -4.88 13.36 -14.32
N ASN A 154 -4.88 12.24 -13.60
CA ASN A 154 -3.66 11.62 -13.13
C ASN A 154 -2.97 10.88 -14.27
N ILE A 155 -1.65 10.86 -14.25
CA ILE A 155 -0.83 10.11 -15.20
C ILE A 155 0.02 9.10 -14.43
N SER A 156 0.09 7.88 -14.97
CA SER A 156 1.03 6.87 -14.52
C SER A 156 1.60 6.09 -15.71
N THR A 157 2.65 5.33 -15.47
CA THR A 157 3.18 4.37 -16.44
C THR A 157 3.14 2.99 -15.82
N ASP A 158 2.63 2.02 -16.54
CA ASP A 158 2.54 0.64 -16.10
C ASP A 158 2.67 -0.31 -17.30
N ILE A 159 2.73 -1.61 -17.02
CA ILE A 159 2.71 -2.65 -18.05
C ILE A 159 1.42 -2.55 -18.87
N ASP A 160 1.54 -2.58 -20.20
CA ASP A 160 0.38 -2.66 -21.08
C ASP A 160 -0.29 -4.01 -20.94
N LEU A 161 -1.51 -4.05 -20.41
CA LEU A 161 -2.23 -5.29 -20.13
C LEU A 161 -2.62 -6.09 -21.39
N LYS A 162 -2.56 -5.50 -22.60
CA LYS A 162 -2.75 -6.23 -23.86
C LYS A 162 -1.45 -6.56 -24.57
N ASP A 163 -0.35 -5.91 -24.17
CA ASP A 163 1.00 -6.18 -24.66
C ASP A 163 2.00 -6.20 -23.48
N PRO A 164 1.98 -7.24 -22.63
CA PRO A 164 2.74 -7.28 -21.37
C PRO A 164 4.27 -7.33 -21.56
N LYS A 165 4.76 -7.10 -22.77
CA LYS A 165 6.18 -6.91 -23.07
C LYS A 165 6.60 -5.45 -23.09
N HIS A 166 5.64 -4.52 -23.10
CA HIS A 166 5.85 -3.09 -23.17
C HIS A 166 5.13 -2.37 -22.03
N TYR A 167 5.61 -1.17 -21.73
CA TYR A 167 4.92 -0.24 -20.84
C TYR A 167 3.96 0.65 -21.63
N ALA A 168 2.94 1.16 -20.97
CA ALA A 168 2.01 2.15 -21.52
C ALA A 168 1.80 3.30 -20.52
N VAL A 169 1.37 4.45 -21.05
CA VAL A 169 0.88 5.57 -20.24
C VAL A 169 -0.59 5.33 -19.92
N TYR A 170 -0.94 5.46 -18.65
CA TYR A 170 -2.30 5.37 -18.16
C TYR A 170 -2.78 6.73 -17.68
N PHE A 171 -3.98 7.11 -18.08
CA PHE A 171 -4.70 8.26 -17.56
C PHE A 171 -5.85 7.80 -16.69
N SER A 172 -6.00 8.42 -15.52
CA SER A 172 -7.12 8.19 -14.63
C SER A 172 -7.73 9.50 -14.14
N GLN A 173 -8.94 9.40 -13.59
CA GLN A 173 -9.62 10.53 -12.95
C GLN A 173 -8.81 11.06 -11.76
N GLY A 174 -8.83 12.38 -11.54
CA GLY A 174 -8.11 13.07 -10.48
C GLY A 174 -8.77 14.36 -10.05
N GLY A 175 -8.00 15.24 -9.39
CA GLY A 175 -8.42 16.59 -9.06
C GLY A 175 -9.25 16.75 -7.79
N LEU A 176 -9.28 15.75 -6.92
CA LEU A 176 -9.95 15.82 -5.61
C LEU A 176 -8.91 15.96 -4.50
N GLY A 177 -9.11 16.90 -3.56
CA GLY A 177 -8.26 17.06 -2.40
C GLY A 177 -8.71 16.25 -1.18
N LEU A 178 -9.94 15.72 -1.15
CA LEU A 178 -10.41 14.76 -0.15
C LEU A 178 -10.21 13.32 -0.63
N PRO A 179 -10.10 12.32 0.27
CA PRO A 179 -9.69 10.96 -0.05
C PRO A 179 -10.55 10.22 -1.08
N ASP A 180 -11.83 10.55 -1.17
CA ASP A 180 -12.78 9.91 -2.09
C ASP A 180 -13.90 10.87 -2.49
N ARG A 181 -14.53 10.60 -3.66
CA ARG A 181 -15.69 11.33 -4.15
C ARG A 181 -16.85 11.40 -3.13
N ASP A 182 -17.00 10.36 -2.32
CA ASP A 182 -18.08 10.27 -1.34
C ASP A 182 -17.97 11.34 -0.24
N TYR A 183 -16.77 11.83 0.06
CA TYR A 183 -16.58 12.97 0.98
C TYR A 183 -17.25 14.27 0.50
N TYR A 184 -17.43 14.41 -0.81
CA TYR A 184 -18.12 15.57 -1.40
C TYR A 184 -19.63 15.38 -1.51
N LEU A 185 -20.11 14.13 -1.64
CA LEU A 185 -21.47 13.81 -2.08
C LEU A 185 -22.34 13.25 -0.95
N GLN A 186 -21.73 12.56 0.03
CA GLN A 186 -22.49 11.88 1.08
C GLN A 186 -22.64 12.78 2.33
N PRO A 187 -23.88 12.91 2.88
CA PRO A 187 -24.14 13.77 4.04
C PRO A 187 -23.32 13.43 5.29
N GLN A 188 -22.94 12.18 5.45
CA GLN A 188 -22.16 11.71 6.60
C GLN A 188 -20.75 12.31 6.68
N PHE A 189 -20.21 12.88 5.58
CA PHE A 189 -18.92 13.51 5.49
C PHE A 189 -18.99 15.05 5.49
N ALA A 190 -20.15 15.64 5.83
CA ALA A 190 -20.33 17.09 5.81
C ALA A 190 -19.35 17.85 6.72
N VAL A 191 -18.98 17.26 7.87
CA VAL A 191 -17.99 17.83 8.80
C VAL A 191 -16.61 17.90 8.15
N GLN A 192 -16.17 16.81 7.54
CA GLN A 192 -14.86 16.73 6.86
C GLN A 192 -14.81 17.69 5.66
N LYS A 193 -15.89 17.75 4.86
CA LYS A 193 -15.99 18.70 3.74
C LYS A 193 -15.90 20.15 4.20
N THR A 194 -16.54 20.50 5.33
CA THR A 194 -16.46 21.85 5.90
C THR A 194 -15.06 22.16 6.42
N ALA A 195 -14.42 21.21 7.10
CA ALA A 195 -13.04 21.35 7.56
C ALA A 195 -12.08 21.53 6.39
N TYR A 196 -12.27 20.77 5.31
CA TYR A 196 -11.50 20.91 4.07
C TYR A 196 -11.65 22.31 3.45
N GLN A 197 -12.86 22.85 3.34
CA GLN A 197 -13.07 24.22 2.86
C GLN A 197 -12.31 25.26 3.71
N SER A 198 -12.30 25.08 5.03
CA SER A 198 -11.58 25.97 5.96
C SER A 198 -10.07 25.85 5.78
N TYR A 199 -9.58 24.63 5.54
CA TYR A 199 -8.19 24.36 5.24
C TYR A 199 -7.74 24.99 3.92
N VAL A 200 -8.51 24.82 2.84
CA VAL A 200 -8.25 25.47 1.54
C VAL A 200 -8.12 26.98 1.70
N ALA A 201 -9.05 27.62 2.42
CA ALA A 201 -8.99 29.06 2.68
C ALA A 201 -7.73 29.45 3.48
N LYS A 202 -7.32 28.62 4.45
CA LYS A 202 -6.11 28.86 5.26
C LYS A 202 -4.84 28.76 4.41
N ILE A 203 -4.71 27.73 3.58
CA ILE A 203 -3.55 27.55 2.66
C ILE A 203 -3.48 28.71 1.66
N LEU A 204 -4.60 29.08 1.02
CA LEU A 204 -4.64 30.21 0.10
C LEU A 204 -4.19 31.53 0.76
N ARG A 205 -4.56 31.79 2.01
CA ARG A 205 -4.05 32.97 2.77
C ARG A 205 -2.54 32.87 3.01
N LEU A 206 -2.03 31.70 3.35
CA LEU A 206 -0.60 31.50 3.62
C LEU A 206 0.27 31.75 2.38
N ILE A 207 -0.23 31.49 1.19
CA ILE A 207 0.45 31.79 -0.09
C ILE A 207 0.12 33.18 -0.65
N GLY A 208 -0.64 34.00 0.10
CA GLY A 208 -1.03 35.34 -0.33
C GLY A 208 -1.97 35.37 -1.54
N TRP A 209 -2.84 34.37 -1.70
CA TRP A 209 -3.82 34.34 -2.77
C TRP A 209 -5.01 35.25 -2.45
N PRO A 210 -5.48 36.09 -3.41
CA PRO A 210 -6.57 37.03 -3.17
C PRO A 210 -7.92 36.32 -2.94
N ASP A 211 -8.79 36.93 -2.17
CA ASP A 211 -10.17 36.45 -1.92
C ASP A 211 -10.26 35.01 -1.39
N ALA A 212 -9.33 34.60 -0.53
CA ALA A 212 -9.11 33.20 -0.13
C ALA A 212 -10.40 32.47 0.31
N ASP A 213 -11.30 33.12 1.08
CA ASP A 213 -12.56 32.50 1.53
C ASP A 213 -13.55 32.26 0.37
N ALA A 214 -13.67 33.20 -0.54
CA ALA A 214 -14.50 33.07 -1.73
C ALA A 214 -13.92 32.00 -2.66
N ARG A 215 -12.60 32.01 -2.88
CA ARG A 215 -11.91 31.00 -3.70
C ARG A 215 -12.01 29.60 -3.11
N ALA A 216 -11.91 29.44 -1.80
CA ALA A 216 -12.12 28.15 -1.16
C ALA A 216 -13.52 27.59 -1.43
N LYS A 217 -14.55 28.41 -1.34
CA LYS A 217 -15.92 28.00 -1.68
C LYS A 217 -16.05 27.61 -3.15
N ASP A 218 -15.43 28.38 -4.07
CA ASP A 218 -15.43 28.09 -5.51
C ASP A 218 -14.72 26.76 -5.81
N ILE A 219 -13.58 26.49 -5.16
CA ILE A 219 -12.80 25.25 -5.27
C ILE A 219 -13.64 24.05 -4.82
N ILE A 220 -14.28 24.12 -3.64
CA ILE A 220 -15.16 23.05 -3.15
C ILE A 220 -16.32 22.81 -4.11
N GLY A 221 -16.87 23.87 -4.71
CA GLY A 221 -17.91 23.75 -5.75
C GLY A 221 -17.40 23.08 -7.01
N PHE A 222 -16.18 23.35 -7.43
CA PHE A 222 -15.52 22.72 -8.58
C PHE A 222 -15.24 21.25 -8.31
N GLU A 223 -14.58 20.92 -7.21
CA GLU A 223 -14.24 19.55 -6.84
C GLU A 223 -15.51 18.68 -6.58
N THR A 224 -16.58 19.29 -6.05
CA THR A 224 -17.87 18.57 -5.92
C THR A 224 -18.43 18.14 -7.29
N LYS A 225 -18.27 18.96 -8.33
CA LYS A 225 -18.68 18.59 -9.69
C LYS A 225 -17.76 17.52 -10.30
N LEU A 226 -16.44 17.59 -10.02
CA LEU A 226 -15.50 16.53 -10.40
C LEU A 226 -15.88 15.21 -9.73
N ALA A 227 -16.17 15.24 -8.42
CA ALA A 227 -16.59 14.07 -7.64
C ALA A 227 -17.88 13.43 -8.21
N ASP A 228 -18.86 14.23 -8.61
CA ASP A 228 -20.09 13.74 -9.24
C ASP A 228 -19.84 13.09 -10.61
N ALA A 229 -18.88 13.62 -11.37
CA ALA A 229 -18.48 13.09 -12.68
C ALA A 229 -17.63 11.81 -12.60
N SER A 230 -16.97 11.56 -11.49
CA SER A 230 -16.02 10.47 -11.29
C SER A 230 -16.68 9.11 -11.05
N TRP A 231 -16.01 8.04 -11.42
CA TRP A 231 -16.38 6.68 -11.02
C TRP A 231 -16.19 6.45 -9.53
N THR A 232 -16.88 5.44 -9.00
CA THR A 232 -16.66 4.95 -7.62
C THR A 232 -15.45 4.05 -7.56
N ARG A 233 -14.80 3.93 -6.40
CA ARG A 233 -13.68 3.00 -6.17
C ARG A 233 -14.02 1.56 -6.56
N ALA A 234 -15.25 1.12 -6.34
CA ALA A 234 -15.69 -0.22 -6.74
C ALA A 234 -15.71 -0.40 -8.27
N GLN A 235 -16.06 0.65 -9.03
CA GLN A 235 -16.00 0.62 -10.50
C GLN A 235 -14.57 0.62 -11.01
N ASP A 236 -13.67 1.39 -10.36
CA ASP A 236 -12.26 1.49 -10.75
C ASP A 236 -11.51 0.17 -10.63
N ARG A 237 -11.99 -0.77 -9.81
CA ARG A 237 -11.40 -2.10 -9.67
C ARG A 237 -11.54 -2.99 -10.89
N ASP A 238 -12.47 -2.73 -11.79
CA ASP A 238 -12.68 -3.59 -12.97
C ASP A 238 -11.59 -3.36 -14.02
N VAL A 239 -10.57 -4.23 -14.03
CA VAL A 239 -9.42 -4.17 -14.92
C VAL A 239 -9.79 -4.21 -16.42
N GLN A 240 -10.96 -4.78 -16.78
CA GLN A 240 -11.46 -4.75 -18.17
C GLN A 240 -12.09 -3.42 -18.52
N ALA A 241 -12.89 -2.86 -17.59
CA ALA A 241 -13.54 -1.57 -17.77
C ALA A 241 -12.53 -0.41 -17.82
N THR A 242 -11.43 -0.52 -17.05
CA THR A 242 -10.35 0.49 -16.98
C THR A 242 -9.30 0.36 -18.07
N TYR A 243 -9.34 -0.64 -18.93
CA TYR A 243 -8.39 -0.76 -20.04
C TYR A 243 -9.00 -0.24 -21.36
N ASN A 244 -8.84 1.05 -21.65
CA ASN A 244 -9.35 1.68 -22.85
C ASN A 244 -8.23 2.37 -23.63
N PRO A 245 -7.61 1.73 -24.64
CA PRO A 245 -6.61 2.37 -25.47
C PRO A 245 -7.21 3.48 -26.33
N VAL A 246 -6.57 4.64 -26.34
CA VAL A 246 -6.98 5.84 -27.08
C VAL A 246 -5.75 6.41 -27.78
N GLN A 247 -5.88 6.77 -29.07
CA GLN A 247 -4.85 7.53 -29.76
C GLN A 247 -4.78 8.94 -29.15
N VAL A 248 -3.57 9.46 -28.94
CA VAL A 248 -3.39 10.82 -28.40
C VAL A 248 -4.11 11.85 -29.27
N SER A 249 -4.11 11.69 -30.61
CA SER A 249 -4.86 12.54 -31.53
C SER A 249 -6.39 12.54 -31.33
N ASP A 250 -6.94 11.53 -30.68
CA ASP A 250 -8.39 11.42 -30.39
C ASP A 250 -8.77 11.97 -29.01
N LEU A 251 -7.82 12.28 -28.14
CA LEU A 251 -8.09 12.86 -26.82
C LEU A 251 -8.92 14.14 -26.86
N PRO A 252 -8.64 15.11 -27.77
CA PRO A 252 -9.48 16.32 -27.90
C PRO A 252 -10.91 16.04 -28.30
N LYS A 253 -11.17 14.92 -28.98
CA LYS A 253 -12.52 14.47 -29.35
C LYS A 253 -13.21 13.72 -28.19
N LEU A 254 -12.44 12.91 -27.46
CA LEU A 254 -12.94 12.17 -26.29
C LEU A 254 -13.33 13.12 -25.15
N ALA A 255 -12.46 14.07 -24.85
CA ALA A 255 -12.60 14.98 -23.72
C ALA A 255 -12.26 16.42 -24.16
N PRO A 256 -13.19 17.10 -24.87
CA PRO A 256 -13.01 18.44 -25.41
C PRO A 256 -12.97 19.49 -24.29
N GLY A 257 -12.23 20.59 -24.54
CA GLY A 257 -12.13 21.71 -23.61
C GLY A 257 -10.98 21.63 -22.61
N PHE A 258 -10.08 20.65 -22.78
CA PHE A 258 -8.81 20.54 -22.13
C PHE A 258 -7.69 20.45 -23.19
N ASP A 259 -6.59 21.23 -23.02
CA ASP A 259 -5.46 21.17 -23.97
C ASP A 259 -4.54 20.00 -23.65
N TRP A 260 -4.86 18.84 -24.23
CA TRP A 260 -4.07 17.63 -24.14
C TRP A 260 -2.65 17.76 -24.69
N SER A 261 -2.45 18.63 -25.69
CA SER A 261 -1.13 18.83 -26.30
C SER A 261 -0.19 19.55 -25.34
N ALA A 262 -0.64 20.68 -24.78
CA ALA A 262 0.14 21.44 -23.78
C ALA A 262 0.43 20.59 -22.54
N PHE A 263 -0.57 19.85 -22.03
CA PHE A 263 -0.44 18.97 -20.88
C PHE A 263 0.60 17.88 -21.10
N LEU A 264 0.49 17.11 -22.18
CA LEU A 264 1.43 16.03 -22.50
C LEU A 264 2.85 16.53 -22.77
N GLN A 265 2.99 17.69 -23.44
CA GLN A 265 4.29 18.26 -23.75
C GLN A 265 5.06 18.60 -22.48
N THR A 266 4.41 19.25 -21.50
CA THR A 266 5.04 19.66 -20.24
C THR A 266 5.21 18.48 -19.26
N ALA A 267 4.39 17.44 -19.38
CA ALA A 267 4.57 16.16 -18.68
C ALA A 267 5.66 15.27 -19.30
N SER A 268 6.42 15.74 -20.31
CA SER A 268 7.45 14.95 -21.03
C SER A 268 6.90 13.73 -21.78
N LEU A 269 5.62 13.74 -22.16
CA LEU A 269 4.92 12.67 -22.87
C LEU A 269 4.45 13.05 -24.28
N GLY A 270 4.91 14.19 -24.81
CA GLY A 270 4.52 14.70 -26.14
C GLY A 270 4.83 13.79 -27.33
N GLY A 271 5.73 12.80 -27.15
CA GLY A 271 6.06 11.79 -28.17
C GLY A 271 5.16 10.55 -28.17
N GLN A 272 4.20 10.45 -27.23
CA GLN A 272 3.34 9.26 -27.12
C GLN A 272 2.24 9.29 -28.19
N ALA A 273 2.08 8.18 -28.91
CA ALA A 273 1.03 8.02 -29.92
C ALA A 273 -0.30 7.53 -29.31
N ARG A 274 -0.22 6.77 -28.22
CA ARG A 274 -1.33 6.08 -27.58
C ARG A 274 -1.22 6.14 -26.05
N VAL A 275 -2.37 6.23 -25.38
CA VAL A 275 -2.51 6.14 -23.91
C VAL A 275 -3.65 5.17 -23.57
N ILE A 276 -3.66 4.68 -22.36
CA ILE A 276 -4.80 3.91 -21.79
C ILE A 276 -5.59 4.88 -20.91
N VAL A 277 -6.89 5.02 -21.18
CA VAL A 277 -7.80 5.85 -20.38
C VAL A 277 -8.61 4.93 -19.47
N ALA A 278 -8.41 5.06 -18.16
CA ALA A 278 -9.04 4.17 -17.19
C ALA A 278 -10.57 4.40 -17.14
N GLU A 279 -11.04 5.49 -16.58
CA GLU A 279 -12.46 5.78 -16.41
C GLU A 279 -13.01 6.53 -17.64
N LYS A 280 -12.97 5.89 -18.81
CA LYS A 280 -13.23 6.52 -20.10
C LYS A 280 -14.53 7.32 -20.16
N SER A 281 -15.61 6.88 -19.50
CA SER A 281 -16.90 7.59 -19.51
C SER A 281 -16.93 8.82 -18.57
N ALA A 282 -15.97 8.94 -17.65
CA ALA A 282 -15.82 10.10 -16.78
C ALA A 282 -15.06 11.24 -17.49
N PHE A 283 -14.10 10.92 -18.36
CA PHE A 283 -13.22 11.91 -19.01
C PHE A 283 -13.94 13.06 -19.72
N PRO A 284 -14.95 12.81 -20.59
CA PRO A 284 -15.68 13.92 -21.20
C PRO A 284 -16.41 14.81 -20.20
N LYS A 285 -16.90 14.23 -19.08
CA LYS A 285 -17.59 14.98 -18.03
C LYS A 285 -16.59 15.84 -17.22
N LEU A 286 -15.45 15.27 -16.85
CA LEU A 286 -14.38 15.99 -16.15
C LEU A 286 -13.84 17.17 -16.98
N ALA A 287 -13.58 16.94 -18.27
CA ALA A 287 -13.17 17.99 -19.19
C ALA A 287 -14.24 19.08 -19.36
N ALA A 288 -15.52 18.72 -19.41
CA ALA A 288 -16.62 19.68 -19.47
C ALA A 288 -16.73 20.52 -18.19
N VAL A 289 -16.54 19.92 -17.01
CA VAL A 289 -16.47 20.62 -15.73
C VAL A 289 -15.31 21.63 -15.73
N TYR A 290 -14.13 21.21 -16.17
CA TYR A 290 -12.96 22.10 -16.33
C TYR A 290 -13.26 23.28 -17.27
N ALA A 291 -13.75 22.99 -18.48
CA ALA A 291 -14.05 24.02 -19.48
C ALA A 291 -15.12 25.03 -19.01
N ALA A 292 -16.11 24.58 -18.22
CA ALA A 292 -17.16 25.45 -17.69
C ALA A 292 -16.74 26.24 -16.45
N THR A 293 -15.62 25.91 -15.80
CA THR A 293 -15.19 26.57 -14.56
C THR A 293 -14.46 27.89 -14.90
N PRO A 294 -14.71 29.00 -14.15
CA PRO A 294 -13.98 30.25 -14.35
C PRO A 294 -12.46 30.06 -14.21
N LEU A 295 -11.66 30.70 -15.08
CA LEU A 295 -10.21 30.58 -15.06
C LEU A 295 -9.60 30.93 -13.69
N GLU A 296 -10.10 31.98 -13.03
CA GLU A 296 -9.61 32.40 -11.72
C GLU A 296 -9.90 31.35 -10.62
N THR A 297 -10.97 30.55 -10.74
CA THR A 297 -11.22 29.41 -9.85
C THR A 297 -10.23 28.27 -10.12
N LEU A 298 -9.97 27.96 -11.38
CA LEU A 298 -8.99 26.94 -11.76
C LEU A 298 -7.55 27.31 -11.31
N LYS A 299 -7.17 28.59 -11.48
CA LYS A 299 -5.88 29.08 -10.98
C LYS A 299 -5.76 28.99 -9.47
N ALA A 300 -6.82 29.34 -8.73
CA ALA A 300 -6.83 29.21 -7.27
C ALA A 300 -6.78 27.75 -6.83
N TRP A 301 -7.44 26.85 -7.56
CA TRP A 301 -7.42 25.42 -7.33
C TRP A 301 -6.00 24.85 -7.51
N GLU A 302 -5.37 25.16 -8.63
CA GLU A 302 -3.99 24.71 -8.91
C GLU A 302 -2.99 25.26 -7.88
N ALA A 303 -3.07 26.56 -7.55
CA ALA A 303 -2.21 27.18 -6.54
C ALA A 303 -2.40 26.55 -5.14
N PHE A 304 -3.64 26.17 -4.81
CA PHE A 304 -3.92 25.45 -3.57
C PHE A 304 -3.26 24.08 -3.56
N HIS A 305 -3.42 23.28 -4.63
CA HIS A 305 -2.86 21.93 -4.68
C HIS A 305 -1.32 21.93 -4.69
N VAL A 306 -0.67 22.83 -5.41
CA VAL A 306 0.78 23.03 -5.32
C VAL A 306 1.21 23.30 -3.87
N ALA A 307 0.48 24.16 -3.15
CA ALA A 307 0.83 24.51 -1.78
C ALA A 307 0.49 23.38 -0.78
N ASP A 308 -0.58 22.61 -1.03
CA ASP A 308 -0.97 21.46 -0.22
C ASP A 308 0.07 20.33 -0.32
N ALA A 309 0.48 19.96 -1.53
CA ALA A 309 1.50 18.96 -1.76
C ALA A 309 2.86 19.36 -1.15
N ALA A 310 3.22 20.63 -1.20
CA ALA A 310 4.45 21.15 -0.61
C ALA A 310 4.35 21.40 0.93
N ALA A 311 3.15 21.48 1.49
CA ALA A 311 2.93 21.87 2.89
C ALA A 311 3.79 21.12 3.92
N PRO A 312 4.06 19.79 3.79
CA PRO A 312 4.93 19.05 4.71
C PRO A 312 6.39 19.54 4.76
N TYR A 313 6.83 20.25 3.72
CA TYR A 313 8.21 20.75 3.56
C TYR A 313 8.34 22.25 3.85
N LEU A 314 7.24 22.94 4.14
CA LEU A 314 7.17 24.38 4.37
C LEU A 314 7.15 24.71 5.88
N SER A 315 6.99 26.02 6.21
CA SER A 315 6.98 26.51 7.57
C SER A 315 5.87 25.93 8.45
N ARG A 316 5.99 26.09 9.75
CA ARG A 316 5.07 25.56 10.78
C ARG A 316 3.60 25.91 10.51
N ALA A 317 3.33 27.08 9.91
CA ALA A 317 1.96 27.47 9.58
C ALA A 317 1.31 26.52 8.56
N PHE A 318 2.09 26.00 7.59
CA PHE A 318 1.64 25.04 6.61
C PHE A 318 1.53 23.63 7.20
N THR A 319 2.59 23.15 7.86
CA THR A 319 2.59 21.80 8.45
C THR A 319 1.49 21.61 9.48
N ALA A 320 1.24 22.61 10.33
CA ALA A 320 0.16 22.55 11.31
C ALA A 320 -1.23 22.56 10.65
N ALA A 321 -1.40 23.34 9.56
CA ALA A 321 -2.66 23.32 8.82
C ALA A 321 -2.90 21.96 8.15
N TRP A 322 -1.85 21.41 7.55
CA TRP A 322 -1.88 20.10 6.90
C TRP A 322 -2.24 18.99 7.90
N PHE A 323 -1.56 18.94 9.05
CA PHE A 323 -1.85 18.00 10.14
C PHE A 323 -3.31 18.12 10.64
N ASP A 324 -3.82 19.32 10.83
CA ASP A 324 -5.20 19.55 11.32
C ASP A 324 -6.26 18.94 10.40
N LEU A 325 -6.02 18.91 9.08
CA LEU A 325 -6.92 18.28 8.13
C LEU A 325 -6.60 16.79 7.94
N HIS A 326 -5.41 16.48 7.42
CA HIS A 326 -5.10 15.14 6.89
C HIS A 326 -4.98 14.08 7.99
N ASP A 327 -4.33 14.43 9.09
CA ASP A 327 -4.10 13.49 10.19
C ASP A 327 -5.19 13.58 11.26
N ARG A 328 -5.49 14.80 11.74
CA ARG A 328 -6.46 14.95 12.85
C ARG A 328 -7.89 14.72 12.39
N THR A 329 -8.35 15.45 11.36
CA THR A 329 -9.76 15.42 10.95
C THR A 329 -10.12 14.18 10.13
N LEU A 330 -9.24 13.77 9.22
CA LEU A 330 -9.52 12.66 8.31
C LEU A 330 -9.09 11.28 8.85
N ALA A 331 -8.12 11.24 9.78
CA ALA A 331 -7.60 9.99 10.34
C ALA A 331 -7.79 9.85 11.86
N GLY A 332 -8.20 10.92 12.56
CA GLY A 332 -8.46 10.87 14.01
C GLY A 332 -7.19 10.87 14.88
N GLN A 333 -6.04 11.25 14.33
CA GLN A 333 -4.78 11.37 15.06
C GLN A 333 -4.83 12.62 15.95
N GLN A 334 -4.43 12.49 17.23
CA GLN A 334 -4.62 13.56 18.21
C GLN A 334 -3.44 14.53 18.28
N MET A 335 -2.24 14.06 17.99
CA MET A 335 -0.99 14.81 18.12
C MET A 335 -0.12 14.59 16.88
N GLU A 336 0.54 15.65 16.42
CA GLU A 336 1.50 15.57 15.32
C GLU A 336 2.71 14.72 15.75
N GLU A 337 3.22 13.92 14.85
CA GLU A 337 4.45 13.15 15.07
C GLU A 337 5.66 14.08 15.28
N THR A 338 6.65 13.56 16.00
CA THR A 338 7.93 14.27 16.18
C THR A 338 8.57 14.57 14.83
N ARG A 339 9.34 15.65 14.74
CA ARG A 339 9.94 16.08 13.47
C ARG A 339 10.81 15.02 12.82
N TRP A 340 11.60 14.27 13.60
CA TRP A 340 12.43 13.22 13.06
C TRP A 340 11.61 12.07 12.41
N LYS A 341 10.44 11.69 12.99
CA LYS A 341 9.54 10.70 12.37
C LYS A 341 9.01 11.21 11.04
N ARG A 342 8.53 12.45 11.01
CA ARG A 342 8.11 13.10 9.77
C ARG A 342 9.23 13.17 8.74
N ALA A 343 10.48 13.46 9.17
CA ALA A 343 11.64 13.42 8.29
C ALA A 343 11.85 12.01 7.70
N VAL A 344 11.80 10.96 8.53
CA VAL A 344 11.91 9.58 8.06
C VAL A 344 10.86 9.27 7.01
N HIS A 345 9.59 9.64 7.24
CA HIS A 345 8.50 9.40 6.27
C HIS A 345 8.73 10.17 4.96
N ARG A 346 9.22 11.40 5.01
CA ARG A 346 9.47 12.20 3.78
C ARG A 346 10.72 11.77 3.02
N VAL A 347 11.69 11.15 3.69
CA VAL A 347 12.90 10.61 3.05
C VAL A 347 12.69 9.19 2.53
N ALA A 348 12.13 8.30 3.35
CA ALA A 348 12.08 6.85 3.14
C ALA A 348 10.71 6.29 2.78
N GLY A 349 9.65 7.10 2.85
CA GLY A 349 8.26 6.63 2.84
C GLY A 349 7.80 6.16 4.22
N GLY A 350 6.50 6.15 4.41
CA GLY A 350 5.81 5.75 5.65
C GLY A 350 5.00 4.47 5.51
N ASP A 351 3.97 4.32 6.36
CA ASP A 351 3.04 3.18 6.31
C ASP A 351 1.93 3.43 5.27
N CYS A 352 1.98 2.70 4.17
CA CYS A 352 0.99 2.76 3.09
C CYS A 352 -0.45 2.48 3.55
N GLY A 353 -0.63 1.68 4.60
CA GLY A 353 -1.94 1.35 5.15
C GLY A 353 -2.52 2.46 6.04
N ALA A 354 -1.70 3.38 6.56
CA ALA A 354 -2.16 4.49 7.39
C ALA A 354 -2.59 5.70 6.54
N ALA A 355 -1.80 6.05 5.51
CA ALA A 355 -2.11 7.13 4.59
C ALA A 355 -1.56 6.81 3.19
N PRO A 356 -2.39 6.60 2.17
CA PRO A 356 -1.93 6.19 0.84
C PRO A 356 -0.91 7.12 0.18
N GLY A 357 -0.89 8.40 0.54
CA GLY A 357 0.11 9.37 0.05
C GLY A 357 1.47 9.30 0.73
N ASP A 358 1.60 8.59 1.84
CA ASP A 358 2.83 8.51 2.62
C ASP A 358 3.71 7.29 2.27
N CYS A 359 3.28 6.45 1.33
CA CYS A 359 4.01 5.25 0.91
C CYS A 359 5.41 5.54 0.36
N PHE A 360 5.55 6.66 -0.34
CA PHE A 360 6.74 6.99 -1.09
C PHE A 360 7.50 8.13 -0.43
N GLY A 361 8.80 7.98 -0.34
CA GLY A 361 9.70 9.02 0.16
C GLY A 361 10.52 9.62 -0.98
N THR A 362 11.08 10.80 -0.75
CA THR A 362 11.90 11.52 -1.74
C THR A 362 13.14 10.73 -2.17
N LEU A 363 13.73 9.96 -1.26
CA LEU A 363 14.93 9.13 -1.51
C LEU A 363 14.73 7.68 -1.05
N ASP A 364 13.52 7.18 -1.15
CA ASP A 364 13.07 5.92 -0.58
C ASP A 364 13.87 4.70 -1.05
N TRP A 365 14.17 4.59 -2.35
CA TRP A 365 14.99 3.50 -2.90
C TRP A 365 16.47 3.59 -2.47
N ALA A 366 17.00 4.80 -2.30
CA ALA A 366 18.36 5.00 -1.76
C ALA A 366 18.41 4.52 -0.30
N VAL A 367 17.41 4.90 0.49
CA VAL A 367 17.27 4.44 1.89
C VAL A 367 17.09 2.93 1.95
N GLY A 368 16.32 2.34 1.03
CA GLY A 368 16.12 0.89 0.93
C GLY A 368 17.42 0.11 0.74
N GLN A 369 18.34 0.64 -0.07
CA GLN A 369 19.68 0.05 -0.24
C GLN A 369 20.48 0.08 1.08
N LEU A 370 20.48 1.20 1.79
CA LEU A 370 21.16 1.33 3.08
C LEU A 370 20.54 0.43 4.14
N TYR A 371 19.22 0.36 4.19
CA TYR A 371 18.47 -0.46 5.14
C TYR A 371 18.79 -1.95 4.99
N THR A 372 18.73 -2.48 3.78
CA THR A 372 18.95 -3.91 3.52
C THR A 372 20.39 -4.32 3.75
N ALA A 373 21.36 -3.48 3.41
CA ALA A 373 22.77 -3.72 3.69
C ALA A 373 23.05 -3.91 5.20
N LYS A 374 22.28 -3.23 6.07
CA LYS A 374 22.51 -3.26 7.54
C LYS A 374 21.58 -4.25 8.26
N TYR A 375 20.32 -4.42 7.82
CA TYR A 375 19.30 -5.07 8.64
C TYR A 375 18.66 -6.33 8.04
N PHE A 376 19.01 -6.73 6.82
CA PHE A 376 18.44 -7.93 6.19
C PHE A 376 19.51 -8.98 5.86
N PRO A 377 19.71 -9.99 6.75
CA PRO A 377 20.71 -11.01 6.51
C PRO A 377 20.26 -12.02 5.44
N PRO A 378 21.19 -12.56 4.63
CA PRO A 378 20.87 -13.56 3.58
C PRO A 378 20.16 -14.82 4.10
N SER A 379 20.40 -15.20 5.37
CA SER A 379 19.79 -16.39 5.99
C SER A 379 18.26 -16.27 6.18
N ALA A 380 17.72 -15.06 6.27
CA ALA A 380 16.28 -14.84 6.35
C ALA A 380 15.61 -15.15 5.02
N LYS A 381 16.26 -14.84 3.89
CA LYS A 381 15.75 -15.10 2.53
C LYS A 381 15.47 -16.59 2.30
N ALA A 382 16.43 -17.45 2.64
CA ALA A 382 16.32 -18.91 2.41
C ALA A 382 15.13 -19.55 3.12
N LYS A 383 14.81 -19.14 4.37
CA LYS A 383 13.67 -19.67 5.11
C LYS A 383 12.32 -19.27 4.49
N ILE A 384 12.24 -18.09 3.90
CA ILE A 384 11.04 -17.63 3.19
C ILE A 384 10.88 -18.41 1.86
N GLU A 385 11.95 -18.66 1.15
CA GLU A 385 11.92 -19.44 -0.10
C GLU A 385 11.39 -20.84 0.12
N ASP A 386 11.76 -21.52 1.22
CA ASP A 386 11.22 -22.84 1.60
C ASP A 386 9.72 -22.79 1.89
N LEU A 387 9.26 -21.80 2.66
CA LEU A 387 7.85 -21.60 2.95
C LEU A 387 7.03 -21.32 1.67
N VAL A 388 7.56 -20.51 0.75
CA VAL A 388 6.98 -20.23 -0.55
C VAL A 388 6.85 -21.49 -1.40
N ALA A 389 7.85 -22.37 -1.38
CA ALA A 389 7.80 -23.65 -2.12
C ALA A 389 6.63 -24.53 -1.63
N HIS A 390 6.41 -24.63 -0.32
CA HIS A 390 5.27 -25.36 0.24
C HIS A 390 3.93 -24.73 -0.15
N LEU A 391 3.82 -23.38 -0.10
CA LEU A 391 2.61 -22.67 -0.52
C LEU A 391 2.29 -22.88 -2.01
N LYS A 392 3.31 -22.83 -2.87
CA LYS A 392 3.16 -23.08 -4.30
C LYS A 392 2.71 -24.53 -4.59
N ALA A 393 3.25 -25.50 -3.85
CA ALA A 393 2.84 -26.91 -3.93
C ALA A 393 1.40 -27.10 -3.45
N ALA A 394 1.00 -26.47 -2.33
CA ALA A 394 -0.37 -26.51 -1.81
C ALA A 394 -1.36 -25.91 -2.83
N TYR A 395 -1.01 -24.77 -3.43
CA TYR A 395 -1.88 -24.11 -4.41
C TYR A 395 -2.06 -24.97 -5.66
N ARG A 396 -0.97 -25.57 -6.17
CA ARG A 396 -1.04 -26.51 -7.29
C ARG A 396 -2.02 -27.63 -7.00
N ALA A 397 -1.88 -28.30 -5.85
CA ALA A 397 -2.77 -29.41 -5.47
C ALA A 397 -4.24 -28.97 -5.45
N ARG A 398 -4.53 -27.80 -4.84
CA ARG A 398 -5.91 -27.27 -4.81
C ARG A 398 -6.46 -26.93 -6.20
N LEU A 399 -5.66 -26.40 -7.11
CA LEU A 399 -6.09 -26.14 -8.48
C LEU A 399 -6.37 -27.45 -9.24
N GLU A 400 -5.53 -28.46 -9.07
CA GLU A 400 -5.67 -29.77 -9.72
C GLU A 400 -6.87 -30.55 -9.17
N GLU A 401 -7.13 -30.50 -7.87
CA GLU A 401 -8.22 -31.18 -7.17
C GLU A 401 -9.56 -30.41 -7.19
N ASN A 402 -9.56 -29.14 -7.63
CA ASN A 402 -10.75 -28.30 -7.66
C ASN A 402 -11.93 -28.99 -8.36
N ASP A 403 -13.10 -29.11 -7.70
CA ASP A 403 -14.24 -29.92 -8.17
C ASP A 403 -15.21 -29.19 -9.11
N TRP A 404 -15.08 -27.86 -9.22
CA TRP A 404 -15.99 -27.05 -10.02
C TRP A 404 -15.39 -26.46 -11.29
N MET A 405 -14.05 -26.46 -11.43
CA MET A 405 -13.36 -26.05 -12.64
C MET A 405 -13.29 -27.18 -13.67
N SER A 406 -13.44 -26.84 -14.94
CA SER A 406 -13.19 -27.74 -16.05
C SER A 406 -11.68 -28.06 -16.19
N PRO A 407 -11.32 -29.20 -16.78
CA PRO A 407 -9.90 -29.55 -17.01
C PRO A 407 -9.13 -28.47 -17.79
N ALA A 408 -9.77 -27.79 -18.74
CA ALA A 408 -9.15 -26.72 -19.53
C ALA A 408 -8.79 -25.51 -18.67
N THR A 409 -9.70 -25.05 -17.81
CA THR A 409 -9.45 -23.92 -16.88
C THR A 409 -8.36 -24.31 -15.86
N LYS A 410 -8.39 -25.53 -15.32
CA LYS A 410 -7.35 -26.01 -14.40
C LYS A 410 -5.95 -25.99 -15.04
N ALA A 411 -5.82 -26.48 -16.28
CA ALA A 411 -4.53 -26.50 -16.97
C ALA A 411 -3.94 -25.08 -17.16
N GLU A 412 -4.77 -24.13 -17.57
CA GLU A 412 -4.32 -22.71 -17.68
C GLU A 412 -4.02 -22.09 -16.31
N ALA A 413 -4.78 -22.42 -15.26
CA ALA A 413 -4.52 -21.96 -13.91
C ALA A 413 -3.17 -22.47 -13.37
N VAL A 414 -2.88 -23.76 -13.53
CA VAL A 414 -1.59 -24.35 -13.16
C VAL A 414 -0.45 -23.70 -13.94
N LYS A 415 -0.62 -23.53 -15.26
CA LYS A 415 0.36 -22.84 -16.10
C LYS A 415 0.62 -21.41 -15.61
N LYS A 416 -0.43 -20.66 -15.19
CA LYS A 416 -0.27 -19.33 -14.63
C LYS A 416 0.51 -19.36 -13.31
N LEU A 417 0.18 -20.27 -12.41
CA LEU A 417 0.92 -20.46 -11.15
C LEU A 417 2.42 -20.73 -11.39
N ASP A 418 2.76 -21.45 -12.48
CA ASP A 418 4.15 -21.74 -12.85
C ASP A 418 4.92 -20.48 -13.27
N THR A 419 4.23 -19.47 -13.80
CA THR A 419 4.86 -18.22 -14.24
C THR A 419 5.09 -17.23 -13.10
N TYR A 420 4.65 -17.52 -11.88
CA TYR A 420 4.85 -16.64 -10.74
C TYR A 420 6.32 -16.42 -10.44
N ASN A 421 6.71 -15.16 -10.46
CA ASN A 421 8.03 -14.68 -10.10
C ASN A 421 7.98 -14.17 -8.65
N ILE A 422 8.69 -14.83 -7.76
CA ILE A 422 8.67 -14.51 -6.33
C ILE A 422 9.94 -13.78 -5.97
N LYS A 423 9.78 -12.60 -5.39
CA LYS A 423 10.83 -11.65 -5.05
C LYS A 423 10.87 -11.44 -3.55
N VAL A 424 12.03 -11.63 -2.93
CA VAL A 424 12.18 -11.61 -1.47
C VAL A 424 13.31 -10.66 -1.06
N GLY A 425 13.00 -9.77 -0.13
CA GLY A 425 13.96 -8.90 0.54
C GLY A 425 14.21 -7.58 -0.18
N TYR A 426 14.90 -7.60 -1.32
CA TYR A 426 15.28 -6.42 -2.09
C TYR A 426 15.56 -6.77 -3.56
N PRO A 427 15.47 -5.79 -4.50
CA PRO A 427 15.77 -6.02 -5.90
C PRO A 427 17.26 -6.30 -6.14
N ASP A 428 17.57 -7.19 -7.09
CA ASP A 428 18.94 -7.54 -7.46
C ASP A 428 19.67 -6.37 -8.15
N HIS A 429 18.92 -5.47 -8.78
CA HIS A 429 19.41 -4.24 -9.42
C HIS A 429 18.88 -3.03 -8.68
N PRO A 430 19.71 -2.37 -7.86
CA PRO A 430 19.28 -1.17 -7.13
C PRO A 430 19.06 0.01 -8.09
N ARG A 431 18.11 0.89 -7.73
CA ARG A 431 17.83 2.11 -8.51
C ARG A 431 19.05 3.05 -8.51
N ASP A 432 19.37 3.62 -9.67
CA ASP A 432 20.49 4.55 -9.85
C ASP A 432 20.08 5.97 -9.42
N TYR A 433 20.78 6.50 -8.43
CA TYR A 433 20.64 7.88 -7.94
C TYR A 433 21.75 8.83 -8.41
N SER A 434 22.60 8.42 -9.36
CA SER A 434 23.73 9.24 -9.83
C SER A 434 23.28 10.59 -10.41
N LYS A 435 22.08 10.63 -11.01
CA LYS A 435 21.51 11.83 -11.64
C LYS A 435 20.65 12.68 -10.69
N VAL A 436 20.34 12.20 -9.49
CA VAL A 436 19.54 12.97 -8.52
C VAL A 436 20.45 13.98 -7.83
N ALA A 437 20.20 15.26 -8.03
CA ALA A 437 20.95 16.33 -7.39
C ALA A 437 20.28 16.69 -6.05
N ILE A 438 21.03 16.58 -4.95
CA ILE A 438 20.61 17.01 -3.61
C ILE A 438 21.55 18.10 -3.16
N ALA A 439 21.03 19.31 -2.99
CA ALA A 439 21.81 20.48 -2.56
C ALA A 439 22.00 20.48 -1.03
N GLY A 440 20.99 20.01 -0.28
CA GLY A 440 21.03 19.93 1.18
C GLY A 440 20.80 21.27 1.90
N ASP A 441 20.53 22.35 1.14
CA ASP A 441 20.19 23.67 1.66
C ASP A 441 18.96 24.28 0.97
N ASP A 442 18.35 23.57 0.01
CA ASP A 442 17.09 23.88 -0.67
C ASP A 442 16.14 22.65 -0.62
N LEU A 443 15.46 22.46 0.52
CA LEU A 443 14.64 21.27 0.76
C LEU A 443 13.58 21.02 -0.34
N VAL A 444 12.86 22.05 -0.78
CA VAL A 444 11.83 21.92 -1.82
C VAL A 444 12.46 21.70 -3.19
N GLY A 445 13.61 22.32 -3.45
CA GLY A 445 14.41 22.06 -4.66
C GLY A 445 14.92 20.61 -4.72
N ASP A 446 15.34 20.06 -3.58
CA ASP A 446 15.76 18.66 -3.46
C ASP A 446 14.58 17.69 -3.73
N VAL A 447 13.36 18.01 -3.24
CA VAL A 447 12.13 17.24 -3.55
C VAL A 447 11.86 17.26 -5.06
N ARG A 448 11.91 18.44 -5.71
CA ARG A 448 11.71 18.56 -7.17
C ARG A 448 12.74 17.76 -7.95
N SER A 449 14.00 17.84 -7.56
CA SER A 449 15.09 17.10 -8.24
C SER A 449 14.86 15.59 -8.19
N ALA A 450 14.44 15.06 -7.03
CA ALA A 450 14.14 13.66 -6.87
C ALA A 450 12.88 13.25 -7.66
N ALA A 451 11.78 14.02 -7.57
CA ALA A 451 10.54 13.76 -8.31
C ALA A 451 10.77 13.79 -9.83
N ALA A 452 11.52 14.76 -10.34
CA ALA A 452 11.86 14.84 -11.77
C ALA A 452 12.71 13.64 -12.22
N ALA A 453 13.63 13.16 -11.38
CA ALA A 453 14.44 11.98 -11.69
C ALA A 453 13.60 10.70 -11.69
N ASP A 454 12.67 10.55 -10.75
CA ASP A 454 11.73 9.43 -10.71
C ASP A 454 10.81 9.44 -11.93
N TRP A 455 10.25 10.60 -12.29
CA TRP A 455 9.43 10.73 -13.47
C TRP A 455 10.21 10.38 -14.74
N ALA A 456 11.46 10.87 -14.86
CA ALA A 456 12.33 10.54 -15.99
C ALA A 456 12.65 9.03 -16.06
N PHE A 457 12.79 8.36 -14.92
CA PHE A 457 12.95 6.90 -14.86
C PHE A 457 11.71 6.20 -15.43
N TYR A 458 10.50 6.56 -14.98
CA TYR A 458 9.26 5.94 -15.45
C TYR A 458 8.98 6.22 -16.92
N VAL A 459 9.17 7.45 -17.39
CA VAL A 459 9.01 7.82 -18.81
C VAL A 459 10.06 7.12 -19.69
N GLY A 460 11.31 7.00 -19.21
CA GLY A 460 12.39 6.32 -19.93
C GLY A 460 12.08 4.86 -20.24
N ARG A 461 11.31 4.18 -19.39
CA ARG A 461 10.90 2.78 -19.57
C ARG A 461 9.92 2.56 -20.73
N LEU A 462 9.15 3.59 -21.12
CA LEU A 462 8.14 3.48 -22.19
C LEU A 462 8.71 3.04 -23.54
N ASN A 463 10.01 3.24 -23.77
CA ASN A 463 10.69 2.88 -25.00
C ASN A 463 11.44 1.53 -24.93
N GLY A 464 11.35 0.84 -23.78
CA GLY A 464 12.05 -0.41 -23.53
C GLY A 464 11.10 -1.59 -23.31
N PRO A 465 11.65 -2.81 -23.23
CA PRO A 465 10.89 -3.98 -22.80
C PRO A 465 10.58 -3.88 -21.31
N VAL A 466 9.54 -4.60 -20.87
CA VAL A 466 9.20 -4.72 -19.45
C VAL A 466 10.31 -5.43 -18.69
N ASP A 467 10.82 -4.76 -17.67
CA ASP A 467 11.77 -5.35 -16.71
C ASP A 467 11.00 -6.03 -15.58
N ARG A 468 10.94 -7.35 -15.61
CA ARG A 468 10.30 -8.14 -14.56
C ARG A 468 11.14 -8.31 -13.30
N SER A 469 12.38 -7.82 -13.26
CA SER A 469 13.18 -7.77 -12.02
C SER A 469 12.85 -6.54 -11.16
N ASP A 470 12.19 -5.53 -11.74
CA ASP A 470 11.84 -4.27 -11.07
C ASP A 470 10.78 -4.47 -9.98
N TRP A 471 10.81 -3.58 -9.00
CA TRP A 471 9.92 -3.55 -7.85
C TRP A 471 9.17 -2.22 -7.80
N THR A 472 7.94 -2.24 -7.27
CA THR A 472 7.14 -1.02 -7.05
C THR A 472 7.08 -0.60 -5.58
N MET A 473 7.47 -1.49 -4.66
CA MET A 473 7.58 -1.22 -3.23
C MET A 473 9.04 -1.27 -2.79
N THR A 474 9.44 -0.33 -1.95
CA THR A 474 10.82 -0.24 -1.45
C THR A 474 11.13 -1.33 -0.43
N PRO A 475 12.42 -1.72 -0.28
CA PRO A 475 12.81 -2.83 0.62
C PRO A 475 12.48 -2.61 2.10
N GLN A 476 12.42 -1.37 2.59
CA GLN A 476 12.07 -1.04 3.98
C GLN A 476 10.55 -1.04 4.24
N THR A 477 9.73 -1.10 3.21
CA THR A 477 8.27 -1.09 3.33
C THR A 477 7.79 -2.33 4.07
N ASN A 478 6.94 -2.11 5.08
CA ASN A 478 6.34 -3.17 5.88
C ASN A 478 5.03 -3.65 5.25
N ASP A 479 5.11 -4.12 4.01
CA ASP A 479 3.99 -4.66 3.25
C ASP A 479 4.46 -5.71 2.24
N ALA A 480 3.49 -6.30 1.51
CA ALA A 480 3.68 -7.21 0.38
C ALA A 480 2.73 -6.82 -0.75
N TYR A 481 2.99 -7.28 -1.97
CA TYR A 481 2.09 -7.02 -3.09
C TYR A 481 2.24 -8.05 -4.20
N ASN A 482 1.18 -8.21 -4.97
CA ASN A 482 1.20 -8.92 -6.25
C ASN A 482 1.23 -7.90 -7.40
N GLY A 483 2.42 -7.63 -7.93
CA GLY A 483 2.61 -6.76 -9.09
C GLY A 483 2.27 -7.46 -10.39
N SER A 484 1.65 -6.74 -11.33
CA SER A 484 1.23 -7.28 -12.64
C SER A 484 0.50 -8.62 -12.57
N LEU A 485 -0.04 -8.97 -11.40
CA LEU A 485 -0.79 -10.19 -11.08
C LEU A 485 0.00 -11.50 -11.34
N ARG A 486 1.35 -11.42 -11.34
CA ARG A 486 2.30 -12.52 -11.48
C ARG A 486 3.60 -12.36 -10.69
N ASP A 487 3.95 -11.13 -10.30
CA ASP A 487 5.14 -10.81 -9.53
C ASP A 487 4.76 -10.63 -8.07
N ILE A 488 5.19 -11.55 -7.22
CA ILE A 488 4.83 -11.57 -5.80
C ILE A 488 6.04 -11.12 -5.00
N VAL A 489 5.88 -10.01 -4.29
CA VAL A 489 7.00 -9.28 -3.71
C VAL A 489 6.85 -9.15 -2.20
N PHE A 490 7.90 -9.54 -1.48
CA PHE A 490 8.02 -9.45 -0.03
C PHE A 490 9.23 -8.61 0.34
N PRO A 491 9.08 -7.30 0.54
CA PRO A 491 10.15 -6.43 1.01
C PRO A 491 10.75 -6.90 2.34
N ALA A 492 12.01 -6.58 2.59
CA ALA A 492 12.69 -6.92 3.83
C ALA A 492 11.97 -6.39 5.08
N GLY A 493 11.25 -5.26 4.94
CA GLY A 493 10.51 -4.63 6.02
C GLY A 493 9.43 -5.50 6.65
N ILE A 494 8.71 -6.31 5.87
CA ILE A 494 7.67 -7.21 6.41
C ILE A 494 8.25 -8.50 6.99
N LEU A 495 9.46 -8.88 6.60
CA LEU A 495 10.10 -10.14 6.99
C LEU A 495 10.79 -10.04 8.36
N GLN A 496 10.04 -9.59 9.35
CA GLN A 496 10.51 -9.43 10.73
C GLN A 496 9.43 -9.83 11.75
N PRO A 497 9.85 -10.18 12.99
CA PRO A 497 8.88 -10.52 14.03
C PRO A 497 7.89 -9.38 14.32
N PRO A 498 6.61 -9.74 14.60
CA PRO A 498 6.05 -11.08 14.79
C PRO A 498 5.37 -11.66 13.53
N VAL A 499 5.42 -10.98 12.37
CA VAL A 499 4.85 -11.50 11.12
C VAL A 499 5.66 -12.67 10.61
N PHE A 500 7.00 -12.55 10.67
CA PHE A 500 7.93 -13.64 10.42
C PHE A 500 9.02 -13.66 11.48
N ASP A 501 9.09 -14.73 12.26
CA ASP A 501 10.17 -14.98 13.22
C ASP A 501 10.82 -16.32 12.90
N PRO A 502 12.09 -16.35 12.43
CA PRO A 502 12.77 -17.59 12.08
C PRO A 502 12.94 -18.55 13.26
N ASN A 503 12.72 -18.10 14.50
CA ASN A 503 12.81 -18.88 15.72
C ASN A 503 11.43 -19.26 16.31
N ALA A 504 10.32 -18.80 15.70
CA ALA A 504 8.98 -19.16 16.10
C ALA A 504 8.60 -20.57 15.64
N ASP A 505 7.54 -21.11 16.27
CA ASP A 505 6.90 -22.34 15.79
C ASP A 505 6.45 -22.19 14.33
N PRO A 506 6.76 -23.16 13.46
CA PRO A 506 6.40 -23.07 12.04
C PRO A 506 4.91 -22.80 11.81
N ALA A 507 3.99 -23.39 12.61
CA ALA A 507 2.55 -23.17 12.47
C ALA A 507 2.18 -21.69 12.59
N VAL A 508 2.85 -20.93 13.48
CA VAL A 508 2.63 -19.48 13.63
C VAL A 508 3.10 -18.73 12.40
N ASN A 509 4.29 -19.05 11.89
CA ASN A 509 4.81 -18.44 10.66
C ASN A 509 3.93 -18.77 9.45
N TYR A 510 3.45 -20.01 9.31
CA TYR A 510 2.49 -20.34 8.25
C TYR A 510 1.19 -19.56 8.40
N GLY A 511 0.64 -19.42 9.63
CA GLY A 511 -0.56 -18.62 9.85
C GLY A 511 -0.37 -17.13 9.59
N ALA A 512 0.79 -16.55 9.92
CA ALA A 512 1.09 -15.13 9.75
C ALA A 512 1.64 -14.85 8.33
N ILE A 513 2.97 -14.91 8.15
CA ILE A 513 3.58 -14.60 6.84
C ILE A 513 3.13 -15.57 5.74
N GLY A 514 2.91 -16.85 6.05
CA GLY A 514 2.41 -17.83 5.08
C GLY A 514 1.02 -17.47 4.57
N GLY A 515 0.13 -17.03 5.47
CA GLY A 515 -1.18 -16.51 5.09
C GLY A 515 -1.10 -15.28 4.19
N ILE A 516 -0.16 -14.35 4.46
CA ILE A 516 0.08 -13.16 3.63
C ILE A 516 0.66 -13.56 2.26
N ILE A 517 1.62 -14.48 2.22
CA ILE A 517 2.19 -14.97 0.95
C ILE A 517 1.12 -15.67 0.10
N GLY A 518 0.30 -16.51 0.72
CA GLY A 518 -0.82 -17.16 0.06
C GLY A 518 -1.87 -16.16 -0.45
N HIS A 519 -2.10 -15.07 0.29
CA HIS A 519 -2.96 -13.95 -0.11
C HIS A 519 -2.43 -13.31 -1.39
N GLU A 520 -1.15 -12.92 -1.45
CA GLU A 520 -0.56 -12.34 -2.66
C GLU A 520 -0.58 -13.33 -3.84
N MET A 521 -0.35 -14.61 -3.59
CA MET A 521 -0.48 -15.63 -4.64
C MET A 521 -1.91 -15.75 -5.16
N THR A 522 -2.91 -15.56 -4.30
CA THR A 522 -4.32 -15.66 -4.66
C THR A 522 -4.81 -14.47 -5.49
N HIS A 523 -4.18 -13.29 -5.36
CA HIS A 523 -4.52 -12.13 -6.20
C HIS A 523 -4.41 -12.41 -7.71
N GLY A 524 -3.54 -13.29 -8.15
CA GLY A 524 -3.53 -13.70 -9.56
C GLY A 524 -4.78 -14.45 -10.01
N PHE A 525 -5.63 -14.88 -9.08
CA PHE A 525 -6.84 -15.67 -9.34
C PHE A 525 -8.09 -15.09 -8.68
N ASP A 526 -8.03 -13.90 -8.09
CA ASP A 526 -9.19 -13.18 -7.55
C ASP A 526 -10.14 -12.71 -8.67
N ASP A 527 -11.13 -11.89 -8.35
CA ASP A 527 -12.14 -11.39 -9.30
C ASP A 527 -11.55 -10.56 -10.45
N GLN A 528 -10.35 -9.98 -10.28
CA GLN A 528 -9.64 -9.21 -11.30
C GLN A 528 -8.46 -10.01 -11.87
N GLY A 529 -7.63 -10.61 -11.00
CA GLY A 529 -6.46 -11.37 -11.41
C GLY A 529 -6.79 -12.54 -12.33
N ARG A 530 -7.94 -13.20 -12.15
CA ARG A 530 -8.40 -14.26 -13.05
C ARG A 530 -8.54 -13.81 -14.52
N LYS A 531 -8.66 -12.51 -14.77
CA LYS A 531 -8.78 -11.93 -16.12
C LYS A 531 -7.42 -11.74 -16.80
N ILE A 532 -6.32 -11.99 -16.09
CA ILE A 532 -4.95 -11.93 -16.62
C ILE A 532 -4.43 -13.35 -16.82
N ASP A 533 -3.94 -13.66 -18.01
CA ASP A 533 -3.45 -14.99 -18.36
C ASP A 533 -2.02 -15.26 -17.85
N ALA A 534 -1.51 -16.48 -18.10
CA ALA A 534 -0.15 -16.88 -17.76
C ALA A 534 0.94 -16.01 -18.43
N GLY A 535 0.65 -15.36 -19.55
CA GLY A 535 1.53 -14.40 -20.23
C GLY A 535 1.55 -13.03 -19.58
N GLY A 536 0.58 -12.73 -18.69
CA GLY A 536 0.34 -11.41 -18.12
C GLY A 536 -0.58 -10.54 -18.95
N ALA A 537 -1.24 -11.12 -19.97
CA ALA A 537 -2.15 -10.37 -20.81
C ALA A 537 -3.59 -10.39 -20.27
N LEU A 538 -4.25 -9.24 -20.34
CA LEU A 538 -5.69 -9.13 -20.08
C LEU A 538 -6.46 -9.89 -21.14
N ARG A 539 -6.83 -11.11 -20.81
CA ARG A 539 -7.50 -12.06 -21.68
C ARG A 539 -8.43 -12.95 -20.87
N ASP A 540 -9.66 -13.11 -21.31
CA ASP A 540 -10.55 -14.10 -20.73
C ASP A 540 -10.12 -15.50 -21.20
N TRP A 541 -9.53 -16.27 -20.28
CA TRP A 541 -9.02 -17.62 -20.52
C TRP A 541 -9.83 -18.70 -19.82
N TRP A 542 -10.81 -18.28 -19.01
CA TRP A 542 -11.70 -19.20 -18.32
C TRP A 542 -12.79 -19.72 -19.25
N GLN A 543 -13.20 -20.97 -19.05
CA GLN A 543 -14.40 -21.46 -19.70
C GLN A 543 -15.63 -20.68 -19.15
N PRO A 544 -16.60 -20.29 -19.99
CA PRO A 544 -17.72 -19.45 -19.55
C PRO A 544 -18.48 -19.97 -18.33
N GLU A 545 -18.69 -21.30 -18.26
CA GLU A 545 -19.39 -21.92 -17.13
C GLU A 545 -18.56 -21.89 -15.84
N ASP A 546 -17.24 -21.98 -15.92
CA ASP A 546 -16.36 -21.86 -14.77
C ASP A 546 -16.31 -20.41 -14.26
N ALA A 547 -16.29 -19.44 -15.17
CA ALA A 547 -16.40 -18.02 -14.81
C ALA A 547 -17.70 -17.73 -14.03
N LYS A 548 -18.85 -18.23 -14.50
CA LYS A 548 -20.15 -18.10 -13.78
C LYS A 548 -20.11 -18.74 -12.40
N LYS A 549 -19.52 -19.94 -12.27
CA LYS A 549 -19.39 -20.61 -10.98
C LYS A 549 -18.50 -19.84 -10.02
N PHE A 550 -17.41 -19.25 -10.52
CA PHE A 550 -16.57 -18.36 -9.73
C PHE A 550 -17.34 -17.12 -9.26
N GLU A 551 -17.98 -16.42 -10.19
CA GLU A 551 -18.77 -15.20 -9.91
C GLU A 551 -19.85 -15.43 -8.87
N ALA A 552 -20.55 -16.58 -8.93
CA ALA A 552 -21.54 -16.95 -7.93
C ALA A 552 -20.94 -17.13 -6.53
N ARG A 553 -19.72 -17.71 -6.43
CA ARG A 553 -19.00 -17.88 -5.17
C ARG A 553 -18.49 -16.53 -4.64
N ALA A 554 -17.91 -15.72 -5.50
CA ALA A 554 -17.43 -14.38 -5.18
C ALA A 554 -18.60 -13.49 -4.70
N ALA A 555 -19.75 -13.50 -5.40
CA ALA A 555 -20.94 -12.75 -5.00
C ALA A 555 -21.45 -13.18 -3.61
N LYS A 556 -21.43 -14.51 -3.31
CA LYS A 556 -21.79 -15.03 -1.98
C LYS A 556 -20.85 -14.52 -0.89
N LEU A 557 -19.53 -14.49 -1.17
CA LEU A 557 -18.54 -13.93 -0.24
C LEU A 557 -18.76 -12.43 -0.03
N GLY A 558 -18.95 -11.67 -1.11
CA GLY A 558 -19.22 -10.24 -1.05
C GLY A 558 -20.49 -9.91 -0.25
N ALA A 559 -21.55 -10.72 -0.38
CA ALA A 559 -22.76 -10.57 0.42
C ALA A 559 -22.50 -10.80 1.93
N GLN A 560 -21.66 -11.79 2.29
CA GLN A 560 -21.26 -11.99 3.68
C GLN A 560 -20.52 -10.74 4.24
N TYR A 561 -19.61 -10.15 3.47
CA TYR A 561 -18.86 -8.98 3.92
C TYR A 561 -19.71 -7.71 3.97
N SER A 562 -20.64 -7.52 3.04
CA SER A 562 -21.59 -6.40 3.09
C SER A 562 -22.52 -6.44 4.32
N GLY A 563 -22.67 -7.61 4.95
CA GLY A 563 -23.37 -7.76 6.22
C GLY A 563 -22.58 -7.29 7.45
N PHE A 564 -21.27 -7.04 7.32
CA PHE A 564 -20.45 -6.61 8.44
C PHE A 564 -20.53 -5.10 8.66
N SER A 565 -20.60 -4.68 9.93
CA SER A 565 -20.65 -3.28 10.36
C SER A 565 -19.53 -3.03 11.38
N PRO A 566 -18.45 -2.33 11.02
CA PRO A 566 -17.38 -2.01 11.95
C PRO A 566 -17.79 -0.94 12.97
N LEU A 567 -18.70 -0.05 12.61
CA LEU A 567 -19.24 1.03 13.45
C LEU A 567 -20.75 1.18 13.22
N PRO A 568 -21.50 1.73 14.16
CA PRO A 568 -22.93 1.96 13.99
C PRO A 568 -23.23 2.77 12.71
N GLY A 569 -24.05 2.19 11.82
CA GLY A 569 -24.44 2.80 10.55
C GLY A 569 -23.35 2.82 9.46
N VAL A 570 -22.20 2.17 9.68
CA VAL A 570 -21.10 2.04 8.72
C VAL A 570 -20.99 0.57 8.32
N HIS A 571 -21.08 0.27 7.03
CA HIS A 571 -21.01 -1.09 6.50
C HIS A 571 -19.81 -1.29 5.59
N VAL A 572 -19.27 -2.50 5.57
CA VAL A 572 -18.22 -2.89 4.63
C VAL A 572 -18.82 -2.90 3.22
N ASN A 573 -18.10 -2.34 2.25
CA ASN A 573 -18.46 -2.43 0.84
C ASN A 573 -17.89 -3.73 0.26
N GLY A 574 -18.70 -4.80 0.25
CA GLY A 574 -18.26 -6.11 -0.21
C GLY A 574 -17.88 -6.16 -1.70
N ALA A 575 -18.33 -5.20 -2.52
CA ALA A 575 -17.90 -5.07 -3.91
C ALA A 575 -16.50 -4.42 -4.01
N LEU A 576 -16.22 -3.39 -3.20
CA LEU A 576 -14.90 -2.77 -3.12
C LEU A 576 -13.86 -3.75 -2.58
N THR A 577 -14.22 -4.53 -1.54
CA THR A 577 -13.29 -5.41 -0.84
C THR A 577 -13.23 -6.85 -1.41
N MET A 578 -13.85 -7.10 -2.56
CA MET A 578 -14.02 -8.45 -3.12
C MET A 578 -12.70 -9.19 -3.32
N GLY A 579 -11.75 -8.60 -4.03
CA GLY A 579 -10.46 -9.24 -4.34
C GLY A 579 -9.68 -9.55 -3.06
N GLU A 580 -9.63 -8.59 -2.14
CA GLU A 580 -8.95 -8.74 -0.86
C GLU A 580 -9.55 -9.85 0.01
N ASN A 581 -10.89 -9.95 0.02
CA ASN A 581 -11.57 -11.00 0.78
C ASN A 581 -11.36 -12.39 0.15
N ILE A 582 -11.31 -12.48 -1.19
CA ILE A 582 -10.95 -13.72 -1.90
C ILE A 582 -9.51 -14.10 -1.59
N ALA A 583 -8.60 -13.13 -1.65
CA ALA A 583 -7.18 -13.33 -1.38
C ALA A 583 -6.92 -13.78 0.06
N ASP A 584 -7.59 -13.19 1.05
CA ASP A 584 -7.49 -13.61 2.44
C ASP A 584 -8.00 -15.04 2.67
N LEU A 585 -9.14 -15.39 2.08
CA LEU A 585 -9.71 -16.73 2.19
C LEU A 585 -8.79 -17.79 1.55
N GLY A 586 -8.28 -17.50 0.36
CA GLY A 586 -7.31 -18.34 -0.34
C GLY A 586 -6.00 -18.45 0.45
N GLY A 587 -5.49 -17.33 0.91
CA GLY A 587 -4.22 -17.23 1.63
C GLY A 587 -4.16 -18.09 2.88
N LEU A 588 -5.15 -17.95 3.77
CA LEU A 588 -5.19 -18.77 5.00
C LEU A 588 -5.43 -20.25 4.71
N THR A 589 -6.25 -20.56 3.70
CA THR A 589 -6.51 -21.93 3.28
C THR A 589 -5.22 -22.58 2.77
N LEU A 590 -4.47 -21.90 1.88
CA LEU A 590 -3.19 -22.36 1.36
C LEU A 590 -2.12 -22.48 2.46
N ALA A 591 -2.11 -21.56 3.41
CA ALA A 591 -1.17 -21.58 4.53
C ALA A 591 -1.35 -22.83 5.43
N LEU A 592 -2.59 -23.23 5.67
CA LEU A 592 -2.89 -24.44 6.43
C LEU A 592 -2.40 -25.71 5.68
N ASP A 593 -2.70 -25.80 4.38
CA ASP A 593 -2.25 -26.94 3.58
C ASP A 593 -0.72 -26.99 3.48
N ALA A 594 -0.08 -25.86 3.26
CA ALA A 594 1.37 -25.74 3.19
C ALA A 594 2.03 -26.12 4.53
N TYR A 595 1.39 -25.76 5.66
CA TYR A 595 1.83 -26.23 6.96
C TYR A 595 1.77 -27.76 7.07
N HIS A 596 0.66 -28.36 6.65
CA HIS A 596 0.54 -29.84 6.64
C HIS A 596 1.60 -30.50 5.75
N LEU A 597 1.87 -29.95 4.56
CA LEU A 597 2.96 -30.43 3.70
C LEU A 597 4.33 -30.36 4.40
N SER A 598 4.61 -29.26 5.12
CA SER A 598 5.89 -29.06 5.83
C SER A 598 6.14 -30.07 6.94
N LEU A 599 5.09 -30.68 7.48
CA LEU A 599 5.21 -31.74 8.50
C LEU A 599 5.77 -33.06 7.94
N ASN A 600 5.80 -33.25 6.62
CA ASN A 600 6.30 -34.46 5.98
C ASN A 600 5.70 -35.74 6.58
N GLY A 601 4.38 -35.74 6.81
CA GLY A 601 3.62 -36.85 7.37
C GLY A 601 3.82 -37.08 8.88
N LYS A 602 4.57 -36.23 9.58
CA LYS A 602 4.73 -36.29 11.03
C LYS A 602 3.57 -35.59 11.75
N PRO A 603 3.14 -36.05 12.92
CA PRO A 603 2.14 -35.34 13.70
C PRO A 603 2.69 -33.99 14.20
N ALA A 604 1.84 -32.95 14.16
CA ALA A 604 2.18 -31.66 14.71
C ALA A 604 2.30 -31.73 16.25
N PRO A 605 3.31 -31.11 16.88
CA PRO A 605 3.41 -31.07 18.32
C PRO A 605 2.26 -30.24 18.95
N MET A 606 1.85 -30.60 20.15
CA MET A 606 1.02 -29.72 20.99
C MET A 606 1.92 -28.70 21.69
N LEU A 607 1.65 -27.40 21.51
CA LEU A 607 2.38 -26.32 22.14
C LEU A 607 1.42 -25.35 22.83
N GLY A 608 1.67 -25.02 24.08
CA GLY A 608 0.80 -24.12 24.88
C GLY A 608 -0.64 -24.58 24.99
N GLY A 609 -0.92 -25.90 24.84
CA GLY A 609 -2.26 -26.47 24.82
C GLY A 609 -2.97 -26.39 23.46
N PHE A 610 -2.31 -25.92 22.40
CA PHE A 610 -2.87 -25.78 21.06
C PHE A 610 -2.30 -26.81 20.08
N SER A 611 -3.18 -27.37 19.23
CA SER A 611 -2.78 -28.20 18.08
C SER A 611 -2.05 -27.37 17.00
N GLY A 612 -1.44 -28.03 16.03
CA GLY A 612 -0.82 -27.35 14.90
C GLY A 612 -1.79 -26.43 14.16
N ASP A 613 -2.95 -26.95 13.78
CA ASP A 613 -3.99 -26.20 13.07
C ASP A 613 -4.49 -25.00 13.89
N GLN A 614 -4.73 -25.19 15.19
CA GLN A 614 -5.11 -24.07 16.07
C GLN A 614 -4.05 -22.96 16.03
N ARG A 615 -2.75 -23.32 16.03
CA ARG A 615 -1.67 -22.32 16.00
C ARG A 615 -1.55 -21.61 14.65
N VAL A 616 -1.87 -22.28 13.52
CA VAL A 616 -1.99 -21.61 12.22
C VAL A 616 -3.09 -20.54 12.26
N PHE A 617 -4.29 -20.90 12.70
CA PHE A 617 -5.40 -19.93 12.81
C PHE A 617 -5.12 -18.79 13.81
N LEU A 618 -4.46 -19.10 14.91
CA LEU A 618 -4.06 -18.09 15.91
C LEU A 618 -2.97 -17.15 15.33
N GLY A 619 -2.03 -17.68 14.55
CA GLY A 619 -1.02 -16.89 13.83
C GLY A 619 -1.68 -15.87 12.90
N TRP A 620 -2.67 -16.30 12.12
CA TRP A 620 -3.49 -15.42 11.28
C TRP A 620 -4.24 -14.38 12.12
N GLY A 621 -4.92 -14.80 13.17
CA GLY A 621 -5.65 -13.89 14.05
C GLY A 621 -4.78 -12.78 14.65
N GLN A 622 -3.53 -13.10 15.03
CA GLN A 622 -2.58 -12.11 15.54
C GLN A 622 -1.92 -11.26 14.47
N ALA A 623 -1.68 -11.78 13.26
CA ALA A 623 -1.14 -11.00 12.15
C ALA A 623 -2.01 -9.76 11.84
N TRP A 624 -3.32 -9.88 12.03
CA TRP A 624 -4.29 -8.80 11.83
C TRP A 624 -4.62 -8.01 13.10
N ARG A 625 -3.93 -8.24 14.22
CA ARG A 625 -4.12 -7.51 15.46
C ARG A 625 -4.02 -6.00 15.24
N GLY A 626 -5.06 -5.25 15.65
CA GLY A 626 -5.06 -3.80 15.52
C GLY A 626 -6.31 -3.15 16.10
N LYS A 627 -6.16 -1.88 16.49
CA LYS A 627 -7.19 -0.99 17.02
C LYS A 627 -7.02 0.39 16.38
N PHE A 628 -8.08 0.96 15.84
CA PHE A 628 -8.05 2.20 15.08
C PHE A 628 -9.10 3.19 15.57
N SER A 629 -8.92 4.47 15.25
CA SER A 629 -9.93 5.51 15.50
C SER A 629 -11.16 5.29 14.61
N ASP A 630 -12.31 5.78 15.04
CA ASP A 630 -13.54 5.71 14.24
C ASP A 630 -13.41 6.46 12.92
N ASP A 631 -12.70 7.59 12.91
CA ASP A 631 -12.47 8.39 11.69
C ASP A 631 -11.61 7.64 10.68
N PHE A 632 -10.55 6.95 11.14
CA PHE A 632 -9.77 6.06 10.28
C PHE A 632 -10.64 4.95 9.68
N VAL A 633 -11.47 4.29 10.49
CA VAL A 633 -12.34 3.21 10.01
C VAL A 633 -13.36 3.72 9.00
N ARG A 634 -13.97 4.91 9.23
CA ARG A 634 -14.89 5.55 8.26
C ARG A 634 -14.20 5.83 6.94
N ARG A 635 -12.97 6.33 6.97
CA ARG A 635 -12.16 6.56 5.77
C ARG A 635 -11.87 5.24 5.06
N GLN A 636 -11.42 4.23 5.80
CA GLN A 636 -11.06 2.91 5.26
C GLN A 636 -12.20 2.28 4.45
N VAL A 637 -13.41 2.24 4.98
CA VAL A 637 -14.52 1.54 4.31
C VAL A 637 -14.98 2.16 2.99
N VAL A 638 -14.61 3.41 2.70
CA VAL A 638 -14.99 4.09 1.46
C VAL A 638 -13.84 4.16 0.45
N SER A 639 -12.58 4.19 0.91
CA SER A 639 -11.43 4.44 0.03
C SER A 639 -10.46 3.25 -0.11
N ASP A 640 -10.47 2.28 0.83
CA ASP A 640 -9.52 1.18 0.89
C ASP A 640 -10.18 -0.14 0.43
N PRO A 641 -9.56 -0.92 -0.47
CA PRO A 641 -10.07 -2.21 -0.89
C PRO A 641 -10.00 -3.28 0.22
N HIS A 642 -9.24 -3.04 1.31
CA HIS A 642 -9.14 -3.99 2.41
C HIS A 642 -10.28 -3.84 3.42
N SER A 643 -10.88 -4.95 3.81
CA SER A 643 -11.84 -4.99 4.91
C SER A 643 -11.18 -4.62 6.24
N PRO A 644 -11.90 -3.99 7.19
CA PRO A 644 -11.39 -3.77 8.56
C PRO A 644 -10.86 -5.07 9.18
N ARG A 645 -9.76 -4.97 9.92
CA ARG A 645 -8.94 -6.12 10.38
C ARG A 645 -9.73 -7.23 11.06
N GLN A 646 -10.73 -6.89 11.90
CA GLN A 646 -11.60 -7.89 12.52
C GLN A 646 -12.32 -8.78 11.51
N PHE A 647 -12.66 -8.25 10.34
CA PHE A 647 -13.37 -9.00 9.30
C PHE A 647 -12.41 -9.77 8.38
N ARG A 648 -11.15 -9.33 8.26
CA ARG A 648 -10.08 -10.15 7.65
C ARG A 648 -9.80 -11.42 8.45
N VAL A 649 -10.16 -11.45 9.72
CA VAL A 649 -10.09 -12.65 10.57
C VAL A 649 -11.43 -13.39 10.60
N ASN A 650 -12.48 -12.75 11.14
CA ASN A 650 -13.77 -13.39 11.37
C ASN A 650 -14.48 -13.81 10.07
N GLY A 651 -14.40 -12.97 9.04
CA GLY A 651 -14.99 -13.24 7.71
C GLY A 651 -14.32 -14.40 7.00
N VAL A 652 -13.01 -14.59 7.22
CA VAL A 652 -12.23 -15.67 6.61
C VAL A 652 -12.46 -16.99 7.32
N VAL A 653 -12.20 -17.08 8.63
CA VAL A 653 -12.21 -18.36 9.35
C VAL A 653 -13.55 -19.07 9.28
N ARG A 654 -14.67 -18.32 9.30
CA ARG A 654 -16.03 -18.87 9.21
C ARG A 654 -16.35 -19.61 7.89
N ASN A 655 -15.47 -19.48 6.87
CA ASN A 655 -15.61 -20.18 5.61
C ASN A 655 -14.70 -21.43 5.49
N ILE A 656 -13.81 -21.69 6.47
CA ILE A 656 -12.82 -22.78 6.44
C ILE A 656 -13.27 -23.94 7.34
N ASP A 657 -13.59 -25.10 6.74
CA ASP A 657 -14.09 -26.27 7.49
C ASP A 657 -13.15 -26.71 8.62
N ALA A 658 -11.84 -26.68 8.39
CA ALA A 658 -10.85 -27.10 9.37
C ALA A 658 -10.89 -26.26 10.66
N TRP A 659 -11.27 -24.96 10.57
CA TRP A 659 -11.42 -24.10 11.73
C TRP A 659 -12.54 -24.58 12.68
N TYR A 660 -13.66 -25.05 12.11
CA TYR A 660 -14.75 -25.63 12.91
C TYR A 660 -14.29 -26.85 13.70
N GLY A 661 -13.51 -27.73 13.08
CA GLY A 661 -12.93 -28.90 13.75
C GLY A 661 -11.91 -28.52 14.81
N ALA A 662 -11.01 -27.59 14.48
CA ALA A 662 -9.93 -27.15 15.37
C ALA A 662 -10.44 -26.48 16.66
N PHE A 663 -11.52 -25.71 16.58
CA PHE A 663 -12.06 -24.94 17.70
C PHE A 663 -13.42 -25.43 18.20
N HIS A 664 -13.93 -26.55 17.68
CA HIS A 664 -15.22 -27.15 18.04
C HIS A 664 -16.40 -26.16 17.94
N VAL A 665 -16.41 -25.35 16.88
CA VAL A 665 -17.42 -24.30 16.68
C VAL A 665 -18.81 -24.91 16.46
N ALA A 666 -19.77 -24.52 17.30
CA ALA A 666 -21.12 -25.03 17.34
C ALA A 666 -22.15 -24.13 16.62
N PRO A 667 -23.31 -24.67 16.23
CA PRO A 667 -24.33 -23.89 15.47
C PRO A 667 -24.95 -22.69 16.22
N ASP A 668 -24.82 -22.62 17.53
CA ASP A 668 -25.28 -21.51 18.36
C ASP A 668 -24.28 -20.35 18.45
N GLU A 669 -23.08 -20.49 17.90
CA GLU A 669 -22.05 -19.46 17.92
C GLU A 669 -22.23 -18.49 16.74
N HIS A 670 -21.91 -17.22 16.98
CA HIS A 670 -22.26 -16.10 16.08
C HIS A 670 -21.60 -16.19 14.70
N LEU A 671 -20.38 -16.71 14.59
CA LEU A 671 -19.66 -16.86 13.32
C LEU A 671 -20.06 -18.16 12.57
N TYR A 672 -20.88 -19.02 13.20
CA TYR A 672 -21.25 -20.28 12.57
C TYR A 672 -21.95 -20.08 11.22
N LEU A 673 -21.48 -20.80 10.22
CA LEU A 673 -22.16 -20.99 8.95
C LEU A 673 -22.42 -22.48 8.73
N ALA A 674 -23.62 -22.83 8.31
CA ALA A 674 -23.89 -24.19 7.87
C ALA A 674 -22.94 -24.56 6.70
N PRO A 675 -22.50 -25.83 6.54
CA PRO A 675 -21.53 -26.21 5.50
C PRO A 675 -21.88 -25.73 4.09
N LYS A 676 -23.17 -25.75 3.72
CA LYS A 676 -23.67 -25.25 2.43
C LYS A 676 -23.52 -23.73 2.25
N ASP A 677 -23.36 -22.99 3.36
CA ASP A 677 -23.28 -21.52 3.36
C ASP A 677 -21.86 -21.00 3.41
N ARG A 678 -20.89 -21.89 3.68
CA ARG A 678 -19.47 -21.59 3.60
C ARG A 678 -19.05 -21.40 2.16
N VAL A 679 -18.22 -20.40 1.89
CA VAL A 679 -17.70 -20.13 0.54
C VAL A 679 -16.40 -20.89 0.36
N LYS A 680 -16.34 -21.71 -0.68
CA LYS A 680 -15.13 -22.41 -1.13
C LYS A 680 -14.83 -21.96 -2.56
N ILE A 681 -13.70 -21.30 -2.74
CA ILE A 681 -13.25 -20.86 -4.06
C ILE A 681 -12.15 -21.80 -4.55
N TRP A 682 -11.14 -22.03 -3.72
CA TRP A 682 -9.98 -22.89 -4.03
C TRP A 682 -9.98 -24.19 -3.23
#